data_74908a67739de64cefef67f8de216861
#
_entry.id   74908a67739de64cefef67f8de216861
#
_cell.length_a   1.000
_cell.length_b   1.000
_cell.length_c   1.000
_cell.angle_alpha   90.00
_cell.angle_beta   90.00
_cell.angle_gamma   90.00
#
_symmetry.space_group_name_H-M   'P 1'
#
loop_
_entity.id
_entity.type
_entity.pdbx_description
1 polymer ?
#
loop_
_entity_poly.entity_id
_entity_poly.type
_entity_poly.pdbx_seq_one_letter_code
_entity_poly.pdbx_strand_id
1 'polypeptide(L)'
;MRLRVGRGRRAVAAGILVAIVLVIAAAVTVGVASRPAPYHATNLMIPVVDGPHNNQHVLLDTTFFTPAGTGRVPAILLAHGFGETKNAVRSQAIGLARAGFAVLTWSARGFGRSTGQIALDSPQYEVKDVEQLITWLARQPRVLLDHPGDPRVGIAGASYGGAIALLAAGYDHRIDAVVPAITWNNLATALFPNGAGGPALNGVFKKQWAGLLFTQGSVGFGAVAGGSGSGGSGSGGGSPGAAGGAGSVGAGGPASIVNRVECGRFLPAICAMYRQVATLGHATPQAVGLLNASSPSTVAGRITAPTLLIQGENDSLFGLGQAAATYRQIKRNGTPVDMVWFAGGHDGGNQQTSLTNALAIEWFNRWLKHRPWRPGQSGNANTGQPAFAVTRVLGFDPNSGTQSLGIATAPSFPGLNGTRRTVIGLRGPAQYVVNPPGGAPPSMSVFPGLGSLGALAGAGTGSPLTFDMPGQSAVFESAPLRAPVQLTGAPTVRIRVTGPPGLTLFAKVYDVDQAGNAVLPYSLAEPLRVAQASSGRVLTVRLPVMDYQFAAGHRIRLVLTTTDFAYASPRPEAVYRVALASRGITIPSDPALVVGGTGLGWWVWVAPLAALAVAALLLLTGRRRAAGPGGPGDTEVPLEIIGLTKRYRDGQLAVDGLDLAVERGQVLGLLGPNGAGKTTTLRALMGLIRPDSGTITIFGRQVSSGSAALSRLGAFVEGPGFLPHLSGRANLELYWQSIGRPAADPHLPEVLAIAGLGTAIDRKVRTYSRGMSQRLAIAQAMLGLPDLLVLDEPLNGLDPPQIREMRDVLIDYAAGGRTVILSSHMLAEVEQTCTHVVVMHSGRRIAAGPVEQIIGDGGALLIGTGRPADAAAVLAGLTGVGEVSVQSDGVLVHPGDVAVPDLVAALVGAGLPVERVAPSRRLEDAFLALIGPDAAGGDAAGGGSPGREPAGAAR
;
A
#
# COMPACT_ATOMS: atom_id res chain seq x y z
N MET A 1 18.08 71.93 3.63
CA MET A 1 17.39 70.95 4.52
C MET A 1 17.58 69.58 3.94
N ARG A 2 18.66 68.84 4.36
CA ARG A 2 19.01 67.51 3.84
C ARG A 2 18.41 66.46 4.79
N LEU A 3 17.41 65.73 4.29
CA LEU A 3 16.70 64.70 5.03
C LEU A 3 17.58 63.47 5.22
N ARG A 4 17.77 63.08 6.49
CA ARG A 4 18.35 61.79 6.91
C ARG A 4 17.38 60.62 6.68
N VAL A 5 17.51 59.92 5.57
CA VAL A 5 16.69 58.76 5.22
C VAL A 5 17.56 57.48 5.04
N GLY A 6 18.66 57.36 5.76
CA GLY A 6 19.64 56.29 5.48
C GLY A 6 19.73 55.14 6.50
N ARG A 7 19.26 55.30 7.72
CA ARG A 7 19.51 54.29 8.82
C ARG A 7 18.41 53.23 9.01
N GLY A 8 17.12 53.60 8.79
CA GLY A 8 16.00 52.66 9.00
C GLY A 8 15.95 51.54 7.94
N ARG A 9 16.31 51.80 6.67
CA ARG A 9 16.29 50.79 5.59
C ARG A 9 17.38 49.73 5.75
N ARG A 10 18.54 50.08 6.31
CA ARG A 10 19.64 49.10 6.58
C ARG A 10 19.32 48.20 7.75
N ALA A 11 18.64 48.71 8.78
CA ALA A 11 18.20 47.92 9.92
C ALA A 11 17.08 46.90 9.57
N VAL A 12 16.13 47.30 8.71
CA VAL A 12 15.08 46.40 8.22
C VAL A 12 15.64 45.32 7.28
N ALA A 13 16.54 45.73 6.37
CA ALA A 13 17.21 44.76 5.47
C ALA A 13 18.10 43.77 6.28
N ALA A 14 18.77 44.21 7.31
CA ALA A 14 19.56 43.34 8.21
C ALA A 14 18.65 42.41 9.01
N GLY A 15 17.51 42.89 9.50
CA GLY A 15 16.52 42.04 10.20
C GLY A 15 15.90 40.94 9.32
N ILE A 16 15.59 41.29 8.08
CA ILE A 16 15.10 40.33 7.07
C ILE A 16 16.19 39.31 6.71
N LEU A 17 17.42 39.74 6.54
CA LEU A 17 18.54 38.84 6.26
C LEU A 17 18.81 37.86 7.42
N VAL A 18 18.76 38.35 8.66
CA VAL A 18 18.86 37.49 9.86
C VAL A 18 17.70 36.52 9.97
N ALA A 19 16.47 36.95 9.71
CA ALA A 19 15.31 36.05 9.69
C ALA A 19 15.41 34.97 8.59
N ILE A 20 15.85 35.33 7.40
CA ILE A 20 16.10 34.39 6.29
C ILE A 20 17.23 33.43 6.65
N VAL A 21 18.32 33.89 7.26
CA VAL A 21 19.44 33.05 7.70
C VAL A 21 18.99 32.09 8.81
N LEU A 22 18.15 32.54 9.75
CA LEU A 22 17.58 31.69 10.79
C LEU A 22 16.61 30.64 10.22
N VAL A 23 15.78 31.00 9.26
CA VAL A 23 14.89 30.06 8.57
C VAL A 23 15.70 29.05 7.73
N ILE A 24 16.74 29.52 7.02
CA ILE A 24 17.63 28.61 6.28
C ILE A 24 18.42 27.73 7.25
N ALA A 25 18.92 28.27 8.35
CA ALA A 25 19.61 27.48 9.39
C ALA A 25 18.67 26.45 10.04
N ALA A 26 17.42 26.83 10.32
CA ALA A 26 16.39 25.91 10.81
C ALA A 26 16.03 24.84 9.74
N ALA A 27 15.87 25.23 8.48
CA ALA A 27 15.61 24.32 7.37
C ALA A 27 16.81 23.37 7.10
N VAL A 28 18.04 23.88 7.22
CA VAL A 28 19.26 23.07 7.09
C VAL A 28 19.40 22.13 8.27
N THR A 29 19.15 22.59 9.51
CA THR A 29 19.17 21.73 10.69
C THR A 29 18.09 20.65 10.63
N VAL A 30 16.87 20.97 10.20
CA VAL A 30 15.81 20.00 9.96
C VAL A 30 16.18 19.06 8.80
N GLY A 31 16.75 19.57 7.70
CA GLY A 31 17.18 18.76 6.57
C GLY A 31 18.37 17.83 6.86
N VAL A 32 19.29 18.23 7.74
CA VAL A 32 20.41 17.41 8.21
C VAL A 32 19.93 16.38 9.25
N ALA A 33 19.00 16.78 10.12
CA ALA A 33 18.38 15.87 11.11
C ALA A 33 17.45 14.83 10.46
N SER A 34 16.97 15.06 9.22
CA SER A 34 16.09 14.14 8.49
C SER A 34 16.83 13.13 7.61
N ARG A 35 18.18 13.15 7.54
CA ARG A 35 18.91 12.07 6.86
C ARG A 35 18.84 10.80 7.70
N PRO A 36 18.28 9.67 7.16
CA PRO A 36 18.22 8.43 7.91
C PRO A 36 19.64 7.99 8.30
N ALA A 37 19.84 7.65 9.58
CA ALA A 37 21.14 7.17 10.06
C ALA A 37 21.60 5.94 9.23
N PRO A 38 22.85 5.90 8.77
CA PRO A 38 23.37 4.79 8.01
C PRO A 38 23.50 3.52 8.88
N TYR A 39 23.44 2.37 8.24
CA TYR A 39 23.57 1.05 8.85
C TYR A 39 24.34 0.11 7.93
N HIS A 40 24.88 -0.98 8.49
CA HIS A 40 25.47 -2.08 7.76
C HIS A 40 24.61 -3.34 7.93
N ALA A 41 24.52 -4.19 6.91
CA ALA A 41 23.78 -5.43 6.95
C ALA A 41 24.61 -6.57 6.36
N THR A 42 24.80 -7.65 7.11
CA THR A 42 25.57 -8.82 6.70
C THR A 42 24.71 -10.07 6.77
N ASN A 43 24.63 -10.82 5.66
CA ASN A 43 23.95 -12.11 5.62
C ASN A 43 24.90 -13.22 6.08
N LEU A 44 24.39 -14.12 6.92
CA LEU A 44 25.19 -15.19 7.54
C LEU A 44 24.34 -16.45 7.62
N MET A 45 25.01 -17.60 7.60
CA MET A 45 24.42 -18.88 8.00
C MET A 45 24.99 -19.25 9.38
N ILE A 46 24.14 -19.26 10.40
CA ILE A 46 24.55 -19.57 11.76
C ILE A 46 24.19 -21.02 12.06
N PRO A 47 25.21 -21.88 12.39
CA PRO A 47 24.94 -23.25 12.81
C PRO A 47 24.43 -23.29 14.24
N VAL A 48 23.38 -24.09 14.47
CA VAL A 48 22.80 -24.37 15.77
C VAL A 48 22.62 -25.88 15.93
N VAL A 49 22.53 -26.35 17.18
CA VAL A 49 22.29 -27.76 17.52
C VAL A 49 21.08 -27.85 18.42
N ASP A 50 20.12 -28.62 18.02
CA ASP A 50 18.83 -28.72 18.71
C ASP A 50 18.29 -30.16 18.74
N GLY A 51 17.00 -30.31 18.98
CA GLY A 51 16.31 -31.58 19.13
C GLY A 51 16.29 -32.09 20.57
N PRO A 52 15.50 -33.14 20.84
CA PRO A 52 15.37 -33.71 22.18
C PRO A 52 16.71 -34.18 22.78
N HIS A 53 17.63 -34.61 21.95
CA HIS A 53 18.94 -35.16 22.37
C HIS A 53 20.12 -34.24 22.01
N ASN A 54 19.89 -32.99 21.59
CA ASN A 54 20.90 -32.03 21.15
C ASN A 54 21.83 -32.60 20.06
N ASN A 55 21.28 -33.30 19.08
CA ASN A 55 21.99 -33.97 18.02
C ASN A 55 21.55 -33.62 16.61
N GLN A 56 20.66 -32.64 16.48
CA GLN A 56 20.22 -32.16 15.18
C GLN A 56 20.96 -30.86 14.83
N HIS A 57 21.72 -30.90 13.74
CA HIS A 57 22.46 -29.75 13.23
C HIS A 57 21.59 -28.98 12.22
N VAL A 58 21.37 -27.71 12.50
CA VAL A 58 20.55 -26.81 11.66
C VAL A 58 21.39 -25.59 11.29
N LEU A 59 21.23 -25.13 10.05
CA LEU A 59 21.81 -23.87 9.57
C LEU A 59 20.69 -22.84 9.46
N LEU A 60 20.78 -21.75 10.23
CA LEU A 60 19.82 -20.65 10.21
C LEU A 60 20.30 -19.54 9.27
N ASP A 61 19.46 -19.20 8.30
CA ASP A 61 19.68 -18.07 7.39
C ASP A 61 19.37 -16.76 8.10
N THR A 62 20.39 -15.96 8.40
CA THR A 62 20.30 -14.77 9.25
C THR A 62 20.77 -13.51 8.51
N THR A 63 20.37 -12.34 9.00
CA THR A 63 20.94 -11.04 8.63
C THR A 63 21.24 -10.24 9.88
N PHE A 64 22.48 -9.84 10.05
CA PHE A 64 22.92 -9.00 11.15
C PHE A 64 23.06 -7.55 10.69
N PHE A 65 22.26 -6.66 11.30
CA PHE A 65 22.27 -5.23 11.05
C PHE A 65 23.01 -4.54 12.19
N THR A 66 23.90 -3.63 11.86
CA THR A 66 24.60 -2.80 12.86
C THR A 66 24.46 -1.32 12.50
N PRO A 67 24.22 -0.43 13.48
CA PRO A 67 24.21 1.00 13.23
C PRO A 67 25.61 1.47 12.86
N ALA A 68 25.71 2.62 12.20
CA ALA A 68 26.99 3.27 11.96
C ALA A 68 27.69 3.65 13.27
N GLY A 69 29.01 3.80 13.20
CA GLY A 69 29.86 4.10 14.35
C GLY A 69 30.61 2.86 14.86
N THR A 70 31.44 3.00 15.89
CA THR A 70 32.35 1.95 16.42
C THR A 70 31.97 1.43 17.80
N GLY A 71 31.07 2.13 18.51
CA GLY A 71 30.65 1.77 19.86
C GLY A 71 29.84 0.48 19.96
N ARG A 72 29.84 -0.16 21.11
CA ARG A 72 28.95 -1.26 21.44
C ARG A 72 27.53 -0.75 21.67
N VAL A 73 26.53 -1.47 21.19
CA VAL A 73 25.11 -1.13 21.31
C VAL A 73 24.30 -2.34 21.78
N PRO A 74 23.17 -2.15 22.44
CA PRO A 74 22.25 -3.25 22.76
C PRO A 74 21.78 -3.94 21.47
N ALA A 75 21.48 -5.24 21.60
CA ALA A 75 21.02 -6.05 20.49
C ALA A 75 19.51 -6.29 20.54
N ILE A 76 18.91 -6.59 19.38
CA ILE A 76 17.53 -7.03 19.24
C ILE A 76 17.48 -8.26 18.33
N LEU A 77 16.85 -9.32 18.81
CA LEU A 77 16.42 -10.46 18.00
C LEU A 77 15.04 -10.14 17.42
N LEU A 78 14.88 -10.26 16.11
CA LEU A 78 13.62 -9.93 15.43
C LEU A 78 13.14 -11.11 14.60
N ALA A 79 12.07 -11.74 15.08
CA ALA A 79 11.45 -12.94 14.53
C ALA A 79 10.33 -12.60 13.53
N HIS A 80 10.21 -13.40 12.47
CA HIS A 80 9.17 -13.29 11.46
C HIS A 80 7.90 -14.11 11.80
N GLY A 81 6.78 -13.84 11.12
CA GLY A 81 5.53 -14.59 11.21
C GLY A 81 5.61 -15.97 10.52
N PHE A 82 4.60 -16.82 10.77
CA PHE A 82 4.52 -18.15 10.15
C PHE A 82 4.42 -18.05 8.62
N GLY A 83 5.15 -18.89 7.91
CA GLY A 83 5.21 -18.88 6.44
C GLY A 83 6.14 -17.83 5.83
N GLU A 84 6.66 -16.93 6.61
CA GLU A 84 7.54 -15.84 6.19
C GLU A 84 9.03 -16.21 6.27
N THR A 85 9.89 -15.22 6.10
CA THR A 85 11.34 -15.34 6.23
C THR A 85 11.90 -14.08 6.91
N LYS A 86 13.20 -14.06 7.23
CA LYS A 86 13.93 -12.88 7.74
C LYS A 86 13.70 -11.60 6.90
N ASN A 87 13.33 -11.73 5.63
CA ASN A 87 13.09 -10.59 4.74
C ASN A 87 11.78 -9.85 5.04
N ALA A 88 10.77 -10.53 5.58
CA ALA A 88 9.49 -9.90 5.94
C ALA A 88 9.66 -8.81 7.01
N VAL A 89 10.59 -9.02 7.93
CA VAL A 89 10.89 -8.07 9.02
C VAL A 89 12.06 -7.12 8.71
N ARG A 90 12.57 -7.13 7.47
CA ARG A 90 13.74 -6.33 7.07
C ARG A 90 13.53 -4.83 7.29
N SER A 91 12.36 -4.29 6.94
CA SER A 91 12.07 -2.86 7.11
C SER A 91 12.08 -2.46 8.59
N GLN A 92 11.52 -3.29 9.45
CA GLN A 92 11.52 -3.09 10.90
C GLN A 92 12.93 -3.18 11.46
N ALA A 93 13.75 -4.15 11.02
CA ALA A 93 15.16 -4.29 11.40
C ALA A 93 15.97 -3.04 11.04
N ILE A 94 15.76 -2.48 9.84
CA ILE A 94 16.40 -1.24 9.42
C ILE A 94 16.00 -0.07 10.34
N GLY A 95 14.71 0.03 10.69
CA GLY A 95 14.20 1.05 11.62
C GLY A 95 14.90 0.97 13.00
N LEU A 96 15.01 -0.24 13.56
CA LEU A 96 15.70 -0.50 14.82
C LEU A 96 17.21 -0.24 14.71
N ALA A 97 17.86 -0.62 13.61
CA ALA A 97 19.27 -0.34 13.39
C ALA A 97 19.54 1.17 13.32
N ARG A 98 18.70 1.93 12.61
CA ARG A 98 18.75 3.40 12.58
C ARG A 98 18.46 4.04 13.92
N ALA A 99 17.66 3.39 14.76
CA ALA A 99 17.45 3.80 16.15
C ALA A 99 18.64 3.49 17.06
N GLY A 100 19.70 2.84 16.54
CA GLY A 100 20.96 2.58 17.23
C GLY A 100 21.00 1.28 18.02
N PHE A 101 20.38 0.23 17.50
CA PHE A 101 20.45 -1.15 17.99
C PHE A 101 21.22 -2.03 16.99
N ALA A 102 21.94 -3.03 17.48
CA ALA A 102 22.34 -4.16 16.66
C ALA A 102 21.13 -5.08 16.48
N VAL A 103 20.79 -5.52 15.27
CA VAL A 103 19.59 -6.33 15.04
C VAL A 103 19.95 -7.61 14.32
N LEU A 104 19.55 -8.75 14.86
CA LEU A 104 19.67 -10.04 14.22
C LEU A 104 18.30 -10.54 13.81
N THR A 105 18.07 -10.67 12.49
CA THR A 105 16.90 -11.36 11.94
C THR A 105 17.31 -12.74 11.46
N TRP A 106 16.39 -13.70 11.53
CA TRP A 106 16.63 -15.05 11.02
C TRP A 106 15.38 -15.61 10.39
N SER A 107 15.53 -16.47 9.40
CA SER A 107 14.48 -17.38 8.98
C SER A 107 14.46 -18.55 9.96
N ALA A 108 13.32 -18.81 10.59
CA ALA A 108 13.18 -19.93 11.51
C ALA A 108 13.44 -21.27 10.79
N ARG A 109 13.77 -22.32 11.54
CA ARG A 109 13.99 -23.66 11.01
C ARG A 109 12.83 -24.12 10.12
N GLY A 110 13.13 -24.73 8.98
CA GLY A 110 12.12 -25.15 8.00
C GLY A 110 11.58 -24.02 7.12
N PHE A 111 11.97 -22.73 7.35
CA PHE A 111 11.56 -21.60 6.52
C PHE A 111 12.73 -21.03 5.70
N GLY A 112 12.40 -20.47 4.53
CA GLY A 112 13.38 -19.82 3.67
C GLY A 112 14.55 -20.74 3.29
N ARG A 113 15.78 -20.27 3.56
CA ARG A 113 17.02 -21.02 3.33
C ARG A 113 17.52 -21.77 4.58
N SER A 114 16.84 -21.61 5.70
CA SER A 114 17.16 -22.36 6.91
C SER A 114 16.84 -23.83 6.76
N THR A 115 17.71 -24.68 7.25
CA THR A 115 17.50 -26.14 7.28
C THR A 115 16.62 -26.53 8.48
N GLY A 116 16.45 -27.83 8.72
CA GLY A 116 15.61 -28.36 9.78
C GLY A 116 14.13 -28.45 9.41
N GLN A 117 13.28 -28.74 10.39
CA GLN A 117 11.83 -28.91 10.23
C GLN A 117 11.07 -28.03 11.21
N ILE A 118 9.85 -27.62 10.87
CA ILE A 118 8.98 -26.76 11.67
C ILE A 118 8.44 -27.58 12.86
N ALA A 119 8.71 -27.14 14.09
CA ALA A 119 8.28 -27.76 15.33
C ALA A 119 7.27 -26.91 16.12
N LEU A 120 6.74 -25.83 15.52
CA LEU A 120 5.74 -24.92 16.11
C LEU A 120 6.23 -24.20 17.38
N ASP A 121 7.42 -23.59 17.35
CA ASP A 121 8.03 -22.89 18.49
C ASP A 121 8.29 -23.82 19.70
N SER A 122 8.65 -25.04 19.42
CA SER A 122 8.91 -26.03 20.46
C SER A 122 10.13 -25.67 21.33
N PRO A 123 10.06 -25.89 22.65
CA PRO A 123 11.22 -25.70 23.54
C PRO A 123 12.44 -26.56 23.20
N GLN A 124 12.23 -27.70 22.55
CA GLN A 124 13.30 -28.60 22.17
C GLN A 124 13.97 -28.26 20.84
N TYR A 125 13.41 -27.31 20.09
CA TYR A 125 13.85 -26.95 18.75
C TYR A 125 14.01 -25.43 18.62
N GLU A 126 12.98 -24.70 18.23
CA GLU A 126 13.06 -23.25 17.92
C GLU A 126 13.54 -22.41 19.11
N VAL A 127 13.18 -22.78 20.35
CA VAL A 127 13.69 -22.06 21.55
C VAL A 127 15.19 -22.25 21.70
N LYS A 128 15.71 -23.48 21.52
CA LYS A 128 17.17 -23.76 21.54
C LYS A 128 17.90 -23.02 20.42
N ASP A 129 17.26 -22.87 19.26
CA ASP A 129 17.83 -22.05 18.19
C ASP A 129 18.03 -20.61 18.67
N VAL A 130 17.01 -20.00 19.31
CA VAL A 130 17.11 -18.63 19.84
C VAL A 130 18.15 -18.47 20.93
N GLU A 131 18.25 -19.43 21.89
CA GLU A 131 19.27 -19.43 22.93
C GLU A 131 20.70 -19.40 22.35
N GLN A 132 20.92 -20.14 21.26
CA GLN A 132 22.21 -20.13 20.56
C GLN A 132 22.43 -18.85 19.73
N LEU A 133 21.37 -18.25 19.17
CA LEU A 133 21.49 -16.93 18.54
C LEU A 133 21.85 -15.85 19.57
N ILE A 134 21.33 -15.90 20.80
CA ILE A 134 21.73 -15.01 21.91
C ILE A 134 23.22 -15.24 22.24
N THR A 135 23.64 -16.51 22.32
CA THR A 135 25.05 -16.87 22.55
C THR A 135 25.96 -16.39 21.42
N TRP A 136 25.48 -16.42 20.16
CA TRP A 136 26.19 -15.86 19.02
C TRP A 136 26.32 -14.33 19.13
N LEU A 137 25.24 -13.63 19.52
CA LEU A 137 25.26 -12.18 19.74
C LEU A 137 26.26 -11.77 20.82
N ALA A 138 26.39 -12.55 21.91
CA ALA A 138 27.36 -12.27 22.97
C ALA A 138 28.81 -12.26 22.48
N ARG A 139 29.11 -12.94 21.36
CA ARG A 139 30.45 -12.98 20.76
C ARG A 139 30.71 -11.85 19.76
N GLN A 140 29.69 -11.02 19.45
CA GLN A 140 29.83 -9.96 18.46
C GLN A 140 30.51 -8.72 19.06
N PRO A 141 31.57 -8.17 18.44
CA PRO A 141 32.29 -7.04 18.99
C PRO A 141 31.45 -5.75 19.10
N ARG A 142 30.38 -5.66 18.34
CA ARG A 142 29.46 -4.51 18.32
C ARG A 142 28.32 -4.61 19.33
N VAL A 143 28.16 -5.76 20.00
CA VAL A 143 27.05 -5.96 20.94
C VAL A 143 27.53 -5.59 22.36
N LEU A 144 26.68 -4.83 23.06
CA LEU A 144 26.89 -4.48 24.47
C LEU A 144 26.58 -5.71 25.32
N LEU A 145 27.47 -5.98 26.28
CA LEU A 145 27.29 -7.07 27.24
C LEU A 145 27.02 -6.48 28.63
N ASP A 146 26.13 -7.10 29.38
CA ASP A 146 25.95 -6.84 30.82
C ASP A 146 27.00 -7.60 31.64
N HIS A 147 27.28 -8.86 31.24
CA HIS A 147 28.35 -9.72 31.81
C HIS A 147 29.02 -10.54 30.69
N PRO A 148 30.15 -11.17 30.92
CA PRO A 148 30.75 -12.07 29.94
C PRO A 148 29.80 -13.18 29.54
N GLY A 149 29.45 -13.26 28.23
CA GLY A 149 28.51 -14.22 27.69
C GLY A 149 27.01 -13.80 27.77
N ASP A 150 26.72 -12.66 28.37
CA ASP A 150 25.41 -12.11 28.60
C ASP A 150 25.22 -10.81 27.80
N PRO A 151 24.64 -10.87 26.58
CA PRO A 151 24.45 -9.69 25.77
C PRO A 151 23.21 -8.92 26.25
N ARG A 152 23.26 -7.59 26.31
CA ARG A 152 22.08 -6.77 26.53
C ARG A 152 21.17 -6.87 25.32
N VAL A 153 20.11 -7.68 25.44
CA VAL A 153 19.32 -8.09 24.30
C VAL A 153 17.82 -8.03 24.54
N GLY A 154 17.10 -7.47 23.56
CA GLY A 154 15.66 -7.58 23.48
C GLY A 154 15.22 -8.55 22.39
N ILE A 155 13.97 -9.01 22.46
CA ILE A 155 13.36 -9.83 21.43
C ILE A 155 12.00 -9.29 21.02
N ALA A 156 11.72 -9.28 19.71
CA ALA A 156 10.44 -8.89 19.16
C ALA A 156 10.02 -9.81 18.02
N GLY A 157 8.72 -9.85 17.77
CA GLY A 157 8.15 -10.56 16.63
C GLY A 157 6.64 -10.56 16.66
N ALA A 158 6.04 -10.86 15.50
CA ALA A 158 4.60 -10.93 15.34
C ALA A 158 4.15 -12.36 15.05
N SER A 159 2.94 -12.73 15.50
CA SER A 159 2.35 -14.06 15.27
C SER A 159 3.25 -15.18 15.78
N TYR A 160 3.76 -16.04 14.91
CA TYR A 160 4.76 -17.05 15.20
C TYR A 160 6.00 -16.43 15.87
N GLY A 161 6.51 -15.33 15.34
CA GLY A 161 7.61 -14.58 15.94
C GLY A 161 7.29 -13.99 17.31
N GLY A 162 6.04 -13.71 17.61
CA GLY A 162 5.60 -13.24 18.92
C GLY A 162 5.60 -14.34 19.97
N ALA A 163 5.23 -15.55 19.57
CA ALA A 163 5.21 -16.69 20.48
C ALA A 163 6.63 -17.15 20.82
N ILE A 164 7.52 -17.24 19.83
CA ILE A 164 8.92 -17.57 20.10
C ILE A 164 9.59 -16.50 21.00
N ALA A 165 9.22 -15.22 20.85
CA ALA A 165 9.73 -14.16 21.72
C ALA A 165 9.32 -14.39 23.20
N LEU A 166 8.05 -14.76 23.45
CA LEU A 166 7.56 -15.08 24.80
C LEU A 166 8.16 -16.36 25.35
N LEU A 167 8.26 -17.42 24.53
CA LEU A 167 8.83 -18.68 24.93
C LEU A 167 10.31 -18.53 25.28
N ALA A 168 11.09 -17.91 24.37
CA ALA A 168 12.50 -17.67 24.62
C ALA A 168 12.75 -16.88 25.91
N ALA A 169 11.97 -15.81 26.17
CA ALA A 169 12.08 -15.02 27.39
C ALA A 169 11.72 -15.79 28.67
N GLY A 170 10.91 -16.85 28.55
CA GLY A 170 10.58 -17.73 29.67
C GLY A 170 11.62 -18.83 29.94
N TYR A 171 12.46 -19.15 28.93
CA TYR A 171 13.52 -20.15 29.04
C TYR A 171 14.92 -19.53 29.23
N ASP A 172 15.22 -18.41 28.58
CA ASP A 172 16.52 -17.72 28.62
C ASP A 172 16.39 -16.37 29.32
N HIS A 173 16.92 -16.28 30.54
CA HIS A 173 16.86 -15.06 31.36
C HIS A 173 17.84 -13.95 30.94
N ARG A 174 18.65 -14.17 29.91
CA ARG A 174 19.50 -13.13 29.30
C ARG A 174 18.69 -12.12 28.45
N ILE A 175 17.41 -12.39 28.22
CA ILE A 175 16.54 -11.45 27.50
C ILE A 175 16.09 -10.35 28.46
N ASP A 176 16.41 -9.09 28.13
CA ASP A 176 16.15 -7.91 28.95
C ASP A 176 14.85 -7.19 28.63
N ALA A 177 14.27 -7.37 27.43
CA ALA A 177 13.01 -6.74 27.02
C ALA A 177 12.30 -7.54 25.92
N VAL A 178 10.97 -7.58 25.96
CA VAL A 178 10.17 -8.39 25.03
C VAL A 178 9.07 -7.53 24.40
N VAL A 179 8.88 -7.66 23.06
CA VAL A 179 7.78 -7.00 22.33
C VAL A 179 7.10 -8.03 21.42
N PRO A 180 6.22 -8.88 21.94
CA PRO A 180 5.43 -9.81 21.15
C PRO A 180 4.19 -9.11 20.59
N ALA A 181 3.86 -9.36 19.33
CA ALA A 181 2.69 -8.82 18.67
C ALA A 181 1.79 -9.91 18.11
N ILE A 182 0.47 -9.70 18.13
CA ILE A 182 -0.59 -10.56 17.55
C ILE A 182 -0.34 -12.06 17.72
N THR A 183 -0.10 -12.50 18.95
CA THR A 183 0.30 -13.87 19.22
C THR A 183 -0.58 -14.56 20.26
N TRP A 184 -0.33 -15.82 20.48
CA TRP A 184 -1.09 -16.66 21.43
C TRP A 184 -0.45 -16.71 22.81
N ASN A 185 -1.29 -16.92 23.80
CA ASN A 185 -0.89 -17.37 25.12
C ASN A 185 -0.83 -18.91 25.16
N ASN A 186 -1.92 -19.53 24.68
CA ASN A 186 -2.04 -20.99 24.61
C ASN A 186 -2.56 -21.42 23.23
N LEU A 187 -1.74 -22.10 22.45
CA LEU A 187 -2.03 -22.47 21.07
C LEU A 187 -3.18 -23.48 20.98
N ALA A 188 -3.30 -24.38 21.95
CA ALA A 188 -4.42 -25.33 21.97
C ALA A 188 -5.76 -24.61 22.15
N THR A 189 -5.88 -23.67 23.11
CA THR A 189 -7.12 -22.92 23.29
C THR A 189 -7.34 -21.87 22.20
N ALA A 190 -6.31 -21.42 21.53
CA ALA A 190 -6.42 -20.51 20.38
C ALA A 190 -7.02 -21.21 19.15
N LEU A 191 -6.59 -22.46 18.87
CA LEU A 191 -7.11 -23.27 17.75
C LEU A 191 -8.40 -24.03 18.08
N PHE A 192 -8.66 -24.26 19.36
CA PHE A 192 -9.90 -24.92 19.87
C PHE A 192 -10.55 -24.04 20.93
N PRO A 193 -11.06 -22.83 20.59
CA PRO A 193 -11.73 -21.96 21.54
C PRO A 193 -13.08 -22.51 21.99
N ASN A 194 -13.52 -22.07 23.21
CA ASN A 194 -14.83 -22.35 23.74
C ASN A 194 -15.31 -21.23 24.68
N GLY A 195 -16.20 -20.37 24.20
CA GLY A 195 -16.79 -19.26 24.96
C GLY A 195 -17.65 -19.68 26.16
N ALA A 196 -18.03 -20.95 26.25
CA ALA A 196 -18.66 -21.52 27.46
C ALA A 196 -17.62 -21.89 28.53
N GLY A 197 -16.34 -21.79 28.24
CA GLY A 197 -15.23 -22.17 29.10
C GLY A 197 -14.92 -23.68 29.04
N GLY A 198 -13.82 -24.06 29.68
CA GLY A 198 -13.36 -25.46 29.76
C GLY A 198 -12.06 -25.72 29.00
N PRO A 199 -11.55 -26.97 29.02
CA PRO A 199 -10.31 -27.34 28.36
C PRO A 199 -10.44 -27.31 26.84
N ALA A 200 -9.33 -27.16 26.13
CA ALA A 200 -9.24 -27.16 24.64
C ALA A 200 -9.83 -28.42 24.00
N LEU A 201 -9.82 -29.57 24.70
CA LEU A 201 -10.49 -30.82 24.27
C LEU A 201 -11.99 -30.64 24.00
N ASN A 202 -12.63 -29.72 24.70
CA ASN A 202 -14.03 -29.35 24.52
C ASN A 202 -14.21 -28.11 23.62
N GLY A 203 -13.18 -27.67 22.95
CA GLY A 203 -13.22 -26.52 22.06
C GLY A 203 -13.65 -26.87 20.63
N VAL A 204 -13.90 -25.84 19.83
CA VAL A 204 -14.30 -25.95 18.42
C VAL A 204 -13.11 -25.65 17.54
N PHE A 205 -12.82 -26.52 16.60
CA PHE A 205 -11.64 -26.43 15.74
C PHE A 205 -11.75 -25.30 14.71
N LYS A 206 -10.76 -24.39 14.68
CA LYS A 206 -10.59 -23.34 13.65
C LYS A 206 -10.04 -23.94 12.37
N LYS A 207 -10.86 -24.71 11.65
CA LYS A 207 -10.43 -25.53 10.51
C LYS A 207 -9.81 -24.73 9.36
N GLN A 208 -10.34 -23.54 9.05
CA GLN A 208 -9.85 -22.73 7.92
C GLN A 208 -8.47 -22.16 8.23
N TRP A 209 -8.26 -21.59 9.42
CA TRP A 209 -6.95 -21.10 9.85
C TRP A 209 -5.91 -22.21 9.90
N ALA A 210 -6.25 -23.36 10.50
CA ALA A 210 -5.34 -24.49 10.56
C ALA A 210 -4.99 -25.03 9.18
N GLY A 211 -5.96 -25.10 8.26
CA GLY A 211 -5.73 -25.49 6.87
C GLY A 211 -4.82 -24.52 6.12
N LEU A 212 -5.03 -23.21 6.27
CA LEU A 212 -4.20 -22.18 5.67
C LEU A 212 -2.74 -22.28 6.15
N LEU A 213 -2.53 -22.35 7.48
CA LEU A 213 -1.20 -22.44 8.08
C LEU A 213 -0.50 -23.76 7.67
N PHE A 214 -1.23 -24.88 7.64
CA PHE A 214 -0.64 -26.15 7.22
C PHE A 214 -0.23 -26.11 5.74
N THR A 215 -1.05 -25.55 4.87
CA THR A 215 -0.73 -25.37 3.44
C THR A 215 0.52 -24.51 3.25
N GLN A 216 0.63 -23.39 3.95
CA GLN A 216 1.80 -22.51 3.89
C GLN A 216 3.09 -23.20 4.35
N GLY A 217 3.02 -24.01 5.41
CA GLY A 217 4.15 -24.79 5.91
C GLY A 217 4.53 -25.99 5.03
N SER A 218 3.57 -26.56 4.32
CA SER A 218 3.80 -27.74 3.46
C SER A 218 4.42 -27.40 2.11
N VAL A 219 3.93 -26.34 1.42
CA VAL A 219 4.26 -26.06 0.01
C VAL A 219 5.32 -24.96 -0.15
N GLY A 220 5.54 -24.13 0.87
CA GLY A 220 6.37 -22.93 0.78
C GLY A 220 5.66 -21.79 0.02
N PHE A 221 6.01 -20.54 0.36
CA PHE A 221 5.31 -19.32 -0.09
C PHE A 221 5.30 -19.09 -1.62
N GLY A 222 6.15 -19.75 -2.39
CA GLY A 222 6.25 -19.56 -3.84
C GLY A 222 5.10 -20.13 -4.68
N ALA A 223 4.32 -21.07 -4.15
CA ALA A 223 3.28 -21.78 -4.90
C ALA A 223 1.85 -21.24 -4.63
N VAL A 224 1.65 -20.45 -3.59
CA VAL A 224 0.31 -19.92 -3.19
C VAL A 224 0.17 -18.43 -3.51
N ALA A 225 1.27 -17.71 -3.80
CA ALA A 225 1.31 -16.27 -4.04
C ALA A 225 0.86 -15.83 -5.44
N GLY A 226 0.11 -16.67 -6.18
CA GLY A 226 -0.63 -16.22 -7.35
C GLY A 226 -1.84 -15.33 -7.02
N GLY A 227 -2.05 -14.89 -5.78
CA GLY A 227 -3.29 -14.24 -5.37
C GLY A 227 -3.26 -13.28 -4.19
N SER A 228 -2.13 -12.64 -3.79
CA SER A 228 -2.22 -11.46 -2.92
C SER A 228 -0.89 -10.70 -2.88
N GLY A 229 -0.70 -9.80 -3.85
CA GLY A 229 0.38 -8.83 -3.84
C GLY A 229 0.11 -7.73 -2.82
N SER A 230 0.89 -7.68 -1.76
CA SER A 230 1.09 -6.43 -1.02
C SER A 230 1.96 -5.51 -1.85
N GLY A 231 1.41 -4.41 -2.32
CA GLY A 231 2.10 -3.40 -3.08
C GLY A 231 3.30 -2.83 -2.34
N GLY A 232 4.48 -3.20 -2.80
CA GLY A 232 5.74 -2.54 -2.54
C GLY A 232 6.43 -2.39 -3.87
N SER A 233 6.39 -1.20 -4.45
CA SER A 233 7.12 -0.82 -5.64
C SER A 233 8.62 -0.91 -5.38
N GLY A 234 9.25 -1.93 -5.96
CA GLY A 234 10.69 -2.08 -6.01
C GLY A 234 11.04 -2.84 -7.30
N SER A 235 11.43 -2.11 -8.33
CA SER A 235 11.94 -2.62 -9.60
C SER A 235 13.22 -3.44 -9.39
N GLY A 236 13.20 -4.69 -9.82
CA GLY A 236 14.36 -5.54 -9.89
C GLY A 236 14.00 -6.85 -10.58
N GLY A 237 14.23 -6.90 -11.90
CA GLY A 237 14.03 -8.06 -12.72
C GLY A 237 14.96 -9.21 -12.33
N GLY A 238 14.44 -10.41 -12.39
CA GLY A 238 15.16 -11.67 -12.28
C GLY A 238 14.25 -12.82 -12.58
N SER A 239 14.31 -13.33 -13.79
CA SER A 239 13.60 -14.51 -14.28
C SER A 239 14.05 -15.77 -13.56
N PRO A 240 13.22 -16.81 -13.38
CA PRO A 240 13.58 -18.07 -12.76
C PRO A 240 14.32 -18.96 -13.74
N GLY A 241 15.62 -19.06 -13.59
CA GLY A 241 16.45 -20.07 -14.21
C GLY A 241 16.30 -21.42 -13.50
N ALA A 242 15.80 -22.41 -14.21
CA ALA A 242 15.89 -23.80 -13.81
C ALA A 242 17.32 -24.28 -13.97
N ALA A 243 17.97 -24.70 -12.88
CA ALA A 243 19.11 -25.59 -12.97
C ALA A 243 19.28 -26.34 -11.66
N GLY A 244 19.26 -27.67 -11.82
CA GLY A 244 19.49 -28.65 -10.84
C GLY A 244 20.90 -28.57 -10.22
N GLY A 245 20.92 -28.67 -8.91
CA GLY A 245 22.06 -29.02 -8.09
C GLY A 245 21.64 -30.20 -7.25
N ALA A 246 22.00 -31.43 -7.69
CA ALA A 246 21.92 -32.65 -6.92
C ALA A 246 22.88 -32.58 -5.73
N GLY A 247 22.40 -32.04 -4.60
CA GLY A 247 23.02 -32.21 -3.31
C GLY A 247 22.70 -33.61 -2.80
N SER A 248 23.71 -34.35 -2.45
CA SER A 248 23.71 -35.69 -1.90
C SER A 248 22.54 -35.99 -0.99
N VAL A 249 21.65 -36.85 -1.44
CA VAL A 249 20.56 -37.42 -0.64
C VAL A 249 21.18 -38.44 0.28
N GLY A 250 21.30 -38.12 1.58
CA GLY A 250 21.56 -39.09 2.60
C GLY A 250 20.49 -40.19 2.55
N ALA A 251 20.92 -41.47 2.61
CA ALA A 251 20.10 -42.63 2.50
C ALA A 251 19.01 -42.70 3.58
N GLY A 252 17.86 -42.06 3.32
CA GLY A 252 16.63 -42.26 4.05
C GLY A 252 15.73 -43.17 3.23
N GLY A 253 15.30 -44.32 3.79
CA GLY A 253 14.47 -45.29 3.11
C GLY A 253 13.14 -44.73 2.57
N PRO A 254 12.34 -45.54 1.84
CA PRO A 254 11.13 -45.10 1.13
C PRO A 254 10.10 -44.34 1.98
N ALA A 255 10.02 -44.66 3.28
CA ALA A 255 9.15 -43.97 4.23
C ALA A 255 9.53 -42.49 4.43
N SER A 256 10.81 -42.11 4.27
CA SER A 256 11.26 -40.74 4.43
C SER A 256 10.90 -39.85 3.23
N ILE A 257 10.80 -40.42 2.04
CA ILE A 257 10.41 -39.69 0.81
C ILE A 257 8.92 -39.43 0.83
N VAL A 258 8.11 -40.44 1.19
CA VAL A 258 6.64 -40.32 1.30
C VAL A 258 6.27 -39.27 2.36
N ASN A 259 6.92 -39.27 3.53
CA ASN A 259 6.69 -38.28 4.58
C ASN A 259 7.06 -36.86 4.13
N ARG A 260 8.09 -36.68 3.30
CA ARG A 260 8.52 -35.39 2.80
C ARG A 260 7.53 -34.81 1.76
N VAL A 261 6.88 -35.67 0.98
CA VAL A 261 5.83 -35.26 0.01
C VAL A 261 4.52 -34.89 0.74
N GLU A 262 4.16 -35.63 1.80
CA GLU A 262 2.89 -35.44 2.50
C GLU A 262 2.94 -34.32 3.57
N CYS A 263 4.06 -34.18 4.27
CA CYS A 263 4.21 -33.30 5.44
C CYS A 263 5.00 -32.01 5.17
N GLY A 264 5.58 -31.89 3.97
CA GLY A 264 6.37 -30.73 3.60
C GLY A 264 7.51 -30.46 4.60
N ARG A 265 7.52 -29.28 5.22
CA ARG A 265 8.58 -28.84 6.13
C ARG A 265 8.27 -29.12 7.60
N PHE A 266 7.10 -29.65 7.96
CA PHE A 266 6.76 -29.95 9.33
C PHE A 266 7.45 -31.19 9.87
N LEU A 267 7.68 -31.20 11.19
CA LEU A 267 8.01 -32.47 11.88
C LEU A 267 6.89 -33.50 11.67
N PRO A 268 7.25 -34.80 11.52
CA PRO A 268 6.24 -35.87 11.31
C PRO A 268 5.13 -35.91 12.36
N ALA A 269 5.46 -35.60 13.62
CA ALA A 269 4.49 -35.56 14.70
C ALA A 269 3.44 -34.44 14.51
N ILE A 270 3.86 -33.27 14.04
CA ILE A 270 2.96 -32.12 13.75
C ILE A 270 2.05 -32.46 12.57
N CYS A 271 2.59 -33.06 11.52
CA CYS A 271 1.82 -33.50 10.36
C CYS A 271 0.76 -34.56 10.74
N ALA A 272 1.14 -35.56 11.50
CA ALA A 272 0.24 -36.59 11.98
C ALA A 272 -0.89 -36.04 12.86
N MET A 273 -0.54 -35.13 13.77
CA MET A 273 -1.50 -34.37 14.59
C MET A 273 -2.50 -33.62 13.73
N TYR A 274 -2.03 -32.82 12.75
CA TYR A 274 -2.91 -32.04 11.86
C TYR A 274 -3.87 -32.95 11.09
N ARG A 275 -3.38 -34.02 10.46
CA ARG A 275 -4.21 -34.97 9.72
C ARG A 275 -5.30 -35.58 10.61
N GLN A 276 -4.92 -36.00 11.81
CA GLN A 276 -5.88 -36.58 12.79
C GLN A 276 -6.98 -35.55 13.14
N VAL A 277 -6.58 -34.31 13.50
CA VAL A 277 -7.54 -33.25 13.88
C VAL A 277 -8.41 -32.84 12.70
N ALA A 278 -7.85 -32.71 11.50
CA ALA A 278 -8.59 -32.33 10.28
C ALA A 278 -9.63 -33.40 9.91
N THR A 279 -9.31 -34.70 10.10
CA THR A 279 -10.23 -35.80 9.86
C THR A 279 -11.36 -35.87 10.91
N LEU A 280 -11.01 -35.72 12.19
CA LEU A 280 -11.96 -35.83 13.30
C LEU A 280 -12.81 -34.55 13.49
N GLY A 281 -12.29 -33.38 13.11
CA GLY A 281 -12.93 -32.06 13.30
C GLY A 281 -12.90 -31.56 14.75
N HIS A 282 -12.13 -32.19 15.63
CA HIS A 282 -12.02 -31.81 17.05
C HIS A 282 -10.63 -32.13 17.63
N ALA A 283 -10.31 -31.52 18.78
CA ALA A 283 -9.06 -31.75 19.49
C ALA A 283 -8.93 -33.19 20.00
N THR A 284 -7.71 -33.73 19.99
CA THR A 284 -7.33 -34.98 20.65
C THR A 284 -6.37 -34.71 21.82
N PRO A 285 -6.25 -35.56 22.82
CA PRO A 285 -5.29 -35.39 23.91
C PRO A 285 -3.85 -35.21 23.42
N GLN A 286 -3.46 -35.96 22.38
CA GLN A 286 -2.15 -35.82 21.76
C GLN A 286 -1.97 -34.43 21.11
N ALA A 287 -2.95 -33.94 20.36
CA ALA A 287 -2.91 -32.62 19.76
C ALA A 287 -2.82 -31.52 20.82
N VAL A 288 -3.62 -31.59 21.85
CA VAL A 288 -3.57 -30.63 22.97
C VAL A 288 -2.19 -30.65 23.65
N GLY A 289 -1.61 -31.84 23.87
CA GLY A 289 -0.26 -31.98 24.44
C GLY A 289 0.83 -31.27 23.60
N LEU A 290 0.85 -31.54 22.29
CA LEU A 290 1.82 -30.89 21.35
C LEU A 290 1.63 -29.36 21.30
N LEU A 291 0.38 -28.91 21.17
CA LEU A 291 0.08 -27.46 21.09
C LEU A 291 0.37 -26.74 22.41
N ASN A 292 0.16 -27.39 23.56
CA ASN A 292 0.50 -26.85 24.86
C ASN A 292 2.03 -26.73 25.05
N ALA A 293 2.83 -27.67 24.55
CA ALA A 293 4.29 -27.58 24.58
C ALA A 293 4.82 -26.35 23.85
N SER A 294 4.11 -25.90 22.80
CA SER A 294 4.39 -24.73 22.00
C SER A 294 3.66 -23.46 22.49
N SER A 295 3.25 -23.44 23.75
CA SER A 295 2.41 -22.35 24.29
C SER A 295 3.17 -21.53 25.34
N PRO A 296 3.29 -20.20 25.14
CA PRO A 296 3.83 -19.29 26.16
C PRO A 296 3.21 -19.43 27.55
N SER A 297 1.95 -19.88 27.63
CA SER A 297 1.26 -20.11 28.91
C SER A 297 2.00 -21.05 29.88
N THR A 298 2.89 -21.90 29.38
CA THR A 298 3.69 -22.81 30.19
C THR A 298 4.86 -22.12 30.91
N VAL A 299 5.30 -20.98 30.38
CA VAL A 299 6.50 -20.25 30.86
C VAL A 299 6.28 -18.77 31.16
N ALA A 300 5.14 -18.19 30.79
CA ALA A 300 4.88 -16.76 30.96
C ALA A 300 4.99 -16.28 32.41
N GLY A 301 4.75 -17.15 33.38
CA GLY A 301 4.99 -16.87 34.81
C GLY A 301 6.46 -16.85 35.21
N ARG A 302 7.40 -17.18 34.31
CA ARG A 302 8.86 -17.13 34.55
C ARG A 302 9.51 -15.93 33.86
N ILE A 303 8.77 -15.20 33.02
CA ILE A 303 9.30 -14.04 32.29
C ILE A 303 9.60 -12.93 33.30
N THR A 304 10.86 -12.56 33.41
CA THR A 304 11.34 -11.46 34.24
C THR A 304 11.61 -10.20 33.43
N ALA A 305 11.73 -10.34 32.12
CA ALA A 305 11.96 -9.24 31.20
C ALA A 305 10.71 -8.36 31.03
N PRO A 306 10.81 -7.03 31.12
CA PRO A 306 9.73 -6.12 30.81
C PRO A 306 9.12 -6.40 29.44
N THR A 307 7.80 -6.50 29.39
CA THR A 307 7.07 -6.98 28.20
C THR A 307 6.03 -5.97 27.73
N LEU A 308 6.07 -5.60 26.42
CA LEU A 308 5.02 -4.82 25.74
C LEU A 308 4.20 -5.73 24.85
N LEU A 309 2.98 -6.06 25.26
CA LEU A 309 2.04 -6.86 24.49
C LEU A 309 1.30 -5.99 23.47
N ILE A 310 1.43 -6.28 22.18
CA ILE A 310 0.71 -5.60 21.10
C ILE A 310 -0.27 -6.58 20.46
N GLN A 311 -1.59 -6.32 20.55
CA GLN A 311 -2.61 -7.26 20.05
C GLN A 311 -3.60 -6.57 19.14
N GLY A 312 -3.96 -7.24 18.03
CA GLY A 312 -4.92 -6.74 17.06
C GLY A 312 -6.36 -6.96 17.49
N GLU A 313 -7.22 -5.98 17.24
CA GLU A 313 -8.67 -6.08 17.45
C GLU A 313 -9.34 -6.89 16.33
N ASN A 314 -8.77 -6.81 15.11
CA ASN A 314 -9.24 -7.53 13.93
C ASN A 314 -8.49 -8.87 13.75
N ASP A 315 -8.61 -9.74 14.76
CA ASP A 315 -7.84 -10.99 14.83
C ASP A 315 -8.70 -12.18 15.29
N SER A 316 -9.21 -12.94 14.32
CA SER A 316 -9.98 -14.14 14.60
C SER A 316 -9.08 -15.36 14.87
N LEU A 317 -7.77 -15.29 14.54
CA LEU A 317 -6.81 -16.36 14.85
C LEU A 317 -6.41 -16.32 16.32
N PHE A 318 -5.87 -15.17 16.77
CA PHE A 318 -5.41 -14.94 18.14
C PHE A 318 -6.08 -13.70 18.73
N GLY A 319 -7.32 -13.84 19.18
CA GLY A 319 -8.09 -12.70 19.70
C GLY A 319 -7.47 -12.09 20.97
N LEU A 320 -7.94 -10.90 21.34
CA LEU A 320 -7.47 -10.09 22.47
C LEU A 320 -7.43 -10.85 23.80
N GLY A 321 -8.23 -11.91 23.94
CA GLY A 321 -8.23 -12.80 25.11
C GLY A 321 -6.90 -13.50 25.35
N GLN A 322 -6.12 -13.78 24.31
CA GLN A 322 -4.80 -14.41 24.40
C GLN A 322 -3.79 -13.46 25.05
N ALA A 323 -3.72 -12.22 24.57
CA ALA A 323 -2.85 -11.20 25.16
C ALA A 323 -3.23 -10.90 26.63
N ALA A 324 -4.53 -10.84 26.93
CA ALA A 324 -5.02 -10.65 28.29
C ALA A 324 -4.62 -11.80 29.24
N ALA A 325 -4.53 -13.03 28.73
CA ALA A 325 -4.06 -14.18 29.51
C ALA A 325 -2.55 -14.07 29.80
N THR A 326 -1.75 -13.74 28.79
CA THR A 326 -0.31 -13.50 28.91
C THR A 326 -0.02 -12.34 29.89
N TYR A 327 -0.73 -11.21 29.74
CA TYR A 327 -0.63 -10.07 30.65
C TYR A 327 -0.80 -10.48 32.10
N ARG A 328 -1.86 -11.23 32.40
CA ARG A 328 -2.14 -11.69 33.78
C ARG A 328 -1.07 -12.60 34.35
N GLN A 329 -0.47 -13.48 33.53
CA GLN A 329 0.58 -14.39 33.98
C GLN A 329 1.87 -13.61 34.29
N ILE A 330 2.30 -12.74 33.38
CA ILE A 330 3.49 -11.91 33.58
C ILE A 330 3.31 -10.94 34.76
N LYS A 331 2.14 -10.31 34.85
CA LYS A 331 1.84 -9.36 35.96
C LYS A 331 1.89 -9.98 37.32
N ARG A 332 1.43 -11.25 37.46
CA ARG A 332 1.48 -12.01 38.72
C ARG A 332 2.92 -12.26 39.19
N ASN A 333 3.86 -12.32 38.29
CA ASN A 333 5.28 -12.44 38.58
C ASN A 333 5.94 -11.12 39.02
N GLY A 334 5.19 -10.02 39.07
CA GLY A 334 5.71 -8.69 39.41
C GLY A 334 6.44 -7.99 38.26
N THR A 335 6.58 -8.65 37.11
CA THR A 335 7.28 -8.10 35.94
C THR A 335 6.50 -6.93 35.33
N PRO A 336 7.16 -5.83 34.94
CA PRO A 336 6.53 -4.75 34.20
C PRO A 336 5.94 -5.26 32.88
N VAL A 337 4.63 -5.02 32.68
CA VAL A 337 3.92 -5.42 31.47
C VAL A 337 2.92 -4.36 31.07
N ASP A 338 3.01 -3.89 29.82
CA ASP A 338 2.09 -2.96 29.22
C ASP A 338 1.36 -3.64 28.04
N MET A 339 0.19 -3.11 27.67
CA MET A 339 -0.65 -3.69 26.63
C MET A 339 -1.15 -2.61 25.68
N VAL A 340 -1.12 -2.92 24.39
CA VAL A 340 -1.68 -2.10 23.31
C VAL A 340 -2.63 -2.94 22.47
N TRP A 341 -3.87 -2.47 22.30
CA TRP A 341 -4.81 -2.98 21.31
C TRP A 341 -4.83 -2.03 20.10
N PHE A 342 -4.64 -2.56 18.91
CA PHE A 342 -4.60 -1.76 17.69
C PHE A 342 -5.62 -2.26 16.66
N ALA A 343 -6.03 -1.38 15.73
CA ALA A 343 -7.12 -1.61 14.79
C ALA A 343 -6.82 -2.59 13.64
N GLY A 344 -5.76 -3.38 13.73
CA GLY A 344 -5.35 -4.42 12.77
C GLY A 344 -5.37 -5.81 13.37
N GLY A 345 -4.78 -6.77 12.67
CA GLY A 345 -4.66 -8.18 13.09
C GLY A 345 -4.48 -9.12 11.89
N HIS A 346 -4.64 -10.43 12.12
CA HIS A 346 -4.50 -11.44 11.06
C HIS A 346 -5.61 -11.35 9.99
N ASP A 347 -6.78 -10.82 10.31
CA ASP A 347 -7.88 -10.64 9.38
C ASP A 347 -7.84 -9.28 8.65
N GLY A 348 -6.74 -8.54 8.74
CA GLY A 348 -6.57 -7.24 8.09
C GLY A 348 -6.82 -6.06 9.02
N GLY A 349 -7.64 -5.10 8.59
CA GLY A 349 -7.83 -3.84 9.30
C GLY A 349 -6.65 -2.87 9.10
N ASN A 350 -6.62 -1.79 9.90
CA ASN A 350 -5.52 -0.84 9.86
C ASN A 350 -4.35 -1.36 10.68
N GLN A 351 -3.30 -1.81 10.03
CA GLN A 351 -2.12 -2.42 10.67
C GLN A 351 -1.29 -1.46 11.51
N GLN A 352 -1.49 -0.16 11.36
CA GLN A 352 -0.80 0.87 12.15
C GLN A 352 0.71 0.63 12.33
N THR A 353 1.38 0.13 11.27
CA THR A 353 2.79 -0.31 11.31
C THR A 353 3.74 0.76 11.84
N SER A 354 3.48 2.03 11.51
CA SER A 354 4.28 3.14 12.03
C SER A 354 4.13 3.30 13.54
N LEU A 355 2.92 3.15 14.08
CA LEU A 355 2.65 3.23 15.52
C LEU A 355 3.28 2.05 16.26
N THR A 356 3.04 0.83 15.80
CA THR A 356 3.55 -0.39 16.46
C THR A 356 5.09 -0.43 16.46
N ASN A 357 5.74 -0.02 15.36
CA ASN A 357 7.19 0.10 15.28
C ASN A 357 7.73 1.19 16.21
N ALA A 358 7.07 2.37 16.29
CA ALA A 358 7.48 3.44 17.20
C ALA A 358 7.40 2.98 18.66
N LEU A 359 6.32 2.31 19.05
CA LEU A 359 6.13 1.77 20.40
C LEU A 359 7.22 0.72 20.75
N ALA A 360 7.56 -0.16 19.81
CA ALA A 360 8.63 -1.13 20.01
C ALA A 360 10.00 -0.46 20.20
N ILE A 361 10.33 0.53 19.36
CA ILE A 361 11.58 1.30 19.48
C ILE A 361 11.66 2.01 20.84
N GLU A 362 10.55 2.67 21.27
CA GLU A 362 10.51 3.36 22.55
C GLU A 362 10.61 2.39 23.74
N TRP A 363 9.98 1.22 23.65
CA TRP A 363 10.11 0.17 24.65
C TRP A 363 11.56 -0.28 24.83
N PHE A 364 12.25 -0.57 23.72
CA PHE A 364 13.66 -0.95 23.75
C PHE A 364 14.59 0.21 24.15
N ASN A 365 14.30 1.44 23.77
CA ASN A 365 15.06 2.60 24.26
C ASN A 365 14.97 2.72 25.79
N ARG A 366 13.80 2.50 26.36
CA ARG A 366 13.58 2.57 27.81
C ARG A 366 14.37 1.48 28.54
N TRP A 367 14.22 0.25 28.12
CA TRP A 367 14.72 -0.89 28.90
C TRP A 367 16.15 -1.29 28.54
N LEU A 368 16.57 -1.17 27.29
CA LEU A 368 17.93 -1.56 26.87
C LEU A 368 18.92 -0.40 26.88
N LYS A 369 18.46 0.87 26.79
CA LYS A 369 19.32 2.05 26.82
C LYS A 369 19.11 2.93 28.04
N HIS A 370 18.22 2.52 28.95
CA HIS A 370 17.87 3.26 30.18
C HIS A 370 17.45 4.71 29.90
N ARG A 371 16.83 4.96 28.75
CA ARG A 371 16.34 6.29 28.40
C ARG A 371 14.94 6.49 29.00
N PRO A 372 14.70 7.64 29.67
CA PRO A 372 13.35 7.93 30.12
C PRO A 372 12.39 8.03 28.92
N TRP A 373 11.17 7.59 29.12
CA TRP A 373 10.10 7.74 28.12
C TRP A 373 9.97 9.22 27.73
N ARG A 374 10.01 9.54 26.44
CA ARG A 374 9.73 10.88 25.91
C ARG A 374 8.35 10.87 25.27
N PRO A 375 7.33 11.47 25.92
CA PRO A 375 6.05 11.71 25.29
C PRO A 375 6.25 12.70 24.14
N GLY A 376 5.78 12.41 22.93
CA GLY A 376 5.65 13.45 21.92
C GLY A 376 6.33 13.23 20.57
N GLN A 377 6.98 12.11 20.28
CA GLN A 377 7.32 11.79 18.88
C GLN A 377 6.20 11.03 18.15
N SER A 378 5.18 10.61 18.87
CA SER A 378 3.88 10.20 18.35
C SER A 378 2.78 10.79 19.26
N GLY A 379 2.43 12.03 19.02
CA GLY A 379 1.18 12.71 19.34
C GLY A 379 0.45 12.44 20.66
N ASN A 380 1.09 12.44 21.83
CA ASN A 380 0.41 12.76 23.07
C ASN A 380 1.38 13.20 24.18
N ALA A 381 1.46 14.52 24.35
CA ALA A 381 2.10 15.12 25.52
C ALA A 381 1.08 15.14 26.65
N ASN A 382 1.14 14.31 27.63
CA ASN A 382 0.73 14.64 29.00
C ASN A 382 0.43 13.45 29.90
N THR A 383 1.18 12.42 29.95
CA THR A 383 1.21 11.55 31.15
C THR A 383 2.31 10.54 30.99
N GLY A 384 2.89 10.07 32.06
CA GLY A 384 3.77 8.92 32.04
C GLY A 384 3.15 7.78 31.24
N GLN A 385 3.96 6.94 30.62
CA GLN A 385 3.58 5.84 29.75
C GLN A 385 2.25 5.19 30.18
N PRO A 386 1.22 5.16 29.32
CA PRO A 386 -0.01 4.45 29.66
C PRO A 386 0.25 2.96 29.64
N ALA A 387 -0.01 2.27 30.75
CA ALA A 387 0.15 0.83 30.82
C ALA A 387 -0.89 0.07 29.97
N PHE A 388 -1.92 0.77 29.49
CA PHE A 388 -2.89 0.26 28.52
C PHE A 388 -3.25 1.33 27.50
N ALA A 389 -3.22 0.96 26.23
CA ALA A 389 -3.67 1.80 25.12
C ALA A 389 -4.57 0.99 24.17
N VAL A 390 -5.58 1.65 23.61
CA VAL A 390 -6.44 1.04 22.58
C VAL A 390 -6.73 2.06 21.49
N THR A 391 -6.68 1.61 20.23
CA THR A 391 -7.04 2.43 19.08
C THR A 391 -8.55 2.42 18.88
N ARG A 392 -9.17 3.61 18.85
CA ARG A 392 -10.60 3.79 18.59
C ARG A 392 -10.84 4.44 17.26
N VAL A 393 -11.87 3.99 16.56
CA VAL A 393 -12.40 4.68 15.39
C VAL A 393 -13.23 5.87 15.89
N LEU A 394 -12.76 7.09 15.62
CA LEU A 394 -13.42 8.35 16.04
C LEU A 394 -14.43 8.84 14.99
N GLY A 395 -14.33 8.36 13.78
CA GLY A 395 -15.16 8.75 12.66
C GLY A 395 -14.58 8.28 11.32
N PHE A 396 -15.29 8.63 10.26
CA PHE A 396 -14.86 8.39 8.89
C PHE A 396 -14.61 9.75 8.23
N ASP A 397 -13.42 9.96 7.71
CA ASP A 397 -13.12 11.16 6.93
C ASP A 397 -13.71 11.00 5.52
N PRO A 398 -14.77 11.75 5.17
CA PRO A 398 -15.42 11.62 3.88
C PRO A 398 -14.53 12.07 2.71
N ASN A 399 -13.47 12.85 2.97
CA ASN A 399 -12.61 13.41 1.92
C ASN A 399 -11.51 12.41 1.53
N SER A 400 -10.93 11.71 2.49
CA SER A 400 -9.88 10.72 2.24
C SER A 400 -10.40 9.29 2.10
N GLY A 401 -11.66 9.02 2.45
CA GLY A 401 -12.23 7.67 2.52
C GLY A 401 -11.61 6.81 3.63
N THR A 402 -10.86 7.42 4.56
CA THR A 402 -10.14 6.71 5.63
C THR A 402 -10.83 6.85 6.98
N GLN A 403 -10.64 5.87 7.85
CA GLN A 403 -11.08 5.95 9.23
C GLN A 403 -10.18 6.92 10.01
N SER A 404 -10.80 7.86 10.71
CA SER A 404 -10.12 8.68 11.71
C SER A 404 -9.91 7.84 12.96
N LEU A 405 -8.66 7.63 13.35
CA LEU A 405 -8.29 6.82 14.51
C LEU A 405 -7.78 7.71 15.64
N GLY A 406 -8.20 7.40 16.87
CA GLY A 406 -7.67 8.00 18.08
C GLY A 406 -7.13 6.93 19.02
N ILE A 407 -6.19 7.29 19.88
CA ILE A 407 -5.65 6.37 20.89
C ILE A 407 -6.26 6.73 22.23
N ALA A 408 -7.04 5.82 22.82
CA ALA A 408 -7.50 5.91 24.19
C ALA A 408 -6.50 5.23 25.14
N THR A 409 -6.20 5.86 26.25
CA THR A 409 -5.19 5.36 27.20
C THR A 409 -5.72 5.29 28.61
N ALA A 410 -5.21 4.32 29.38
CA ALA A 410 -5.49 4.17 30.79
C ALA A 410 -4.20 3.82 31.56
N PRO A 411 -4.12 4.16 32.87
CA PRO A 411 -2.95 3.88 33.71
C PRO A 411 -2.73 2.38 33.97
N SER A 412 -3.72 1.53 33.72
CA SER A 412 -3.61 0.07 33.84
C SER A 412 -4.60 -0.64 32.95
N PHE A 413 -4.27 -1.87 32.54
CA PHE A 413 -5.21 -2.72 31.82
C PHE A 413 -6.39 -3.14 32.71
N PRO A 414 -7.66 -2.81 32.34
CA PRO A 414 -8.84 -3.02 33.20
C PRO A 414 -9.26 -4.50 33.28
N GLY A 415 -8.61 -5.37 32.53
CA GLY A 415 -9.04 -6.76 32.34
C GLY A 415 -10.23 -6.88 31.40
N LEU A 416 -10.58 -8.12 31.06
CA LEU A 416 -11.65 -8.41 30.09
C LEU A 416 -13.07 -8.11 30.62
N ASN A 417 -13.22 -7.94 31.92
CA ASN A 417 -14.50 -7.63 32.54
C ASN A 417 -14.75 -6.11 32.70
N GLY A 418 -13.79 -5.28 32.30
CA GLY A 418 -13.83 -3.85 32.49
C GLY A 418 -13.89 -3.44 33.97
N THR A 419 -13.86 -2.13 34.23
CA THR A 419 -14.08 -1.54 35.56
C THR A 419 -15.55 -1.21 35.82
N ARG A 420 -16.34 -1.03 34.76
CA ARG A 420 -17.79 -0.78 34.77
C ARG A 420 -18.52 -1.82 33.94
N ARG A 421 -19.73 -2.22 34.38
CA ARG A 421 -20.58 -3.16 33.64
C ARG A 421 -21.97 -2.57 33.48
N THR A 422 -22.47 -2.56 32.26
CA THR A 422 -23.82 -2.10 31.92
C THR A 422 -24.61 -3.26 31.34
N VAL A 423 -25.84 -3.46 31.82
CA VAL A 423 -26.73 -4.51 31.27
C VAL A 423 -27.68 -3.86 30.26
N ILE A 424 -27.59 -4.30 29.01
CA ILE A 424 -28.50 -3.92 27.93
C ILE A 424 -29.53 -5.01 27.75
N GLY A 425 -30.81 -4.66 27.87
CA GLY A 425 -31.92 -5.60 27.74
C GLY A 425 -32.00 -6.18 26.33
N LEU A 426 -32.04 -7.50 26.22
CA LEU A 426 -32.31 -8.21 24.96
C LEU A 426 -33.74 -8.81 25.02
N ARG A 427 -34.39 -8.85 23.85
CA ARG A 427 -35.74 -9.39 23.66
C ARG A 427 -35.72 -10.42 22.53
N GLY A 428 -36.61 -11.37 22.59
CA GLY A 428 -36.84 -12.41 21.59
C GLY A 428 -37.45 -13.66 22.25
N PRO A 429 -38.33 -14.40 21.53
CA PRO A 429 -38.87 -15.65 22.02
C PRO A 429 -37.79 -16.74 22.07
N ALA A 430 -38.11 -17.86 22.64
CA ALA A 430 -37.31 -19.09 22.45
C ALA A 430 -37.43 -19.55 21.00
N GLN A 431 -36.31 -19.84 20.36
CA GLN A 431 -36.24 -20.17 18.94
C GLN A 431 -35.69 -21.59 18.76
N TYR A 432 -36.18 -22.27 17.73
CA TYR A 432 -35.62 -23.53 17.27
C TYR A 432 -34.62 -23.26 16.15
N VAL A 433 -33.44 -23.82 16.25
CA VAL A 433 -32.37 -23.71 15.27
C VAL A 433 -31.91 -25.10 14.84
N VAL A 434 -31.69 -25.25 13.54
CA VAL A 434 -31.35 -26.54 12.95
C VAL A 434 -29.84 -26.56 12.65
N ASN A 435 -29.15 -27.61 13.06
CA ASN A 435 -27.87 -27.97 12.50
C ASN A 435 -28.14 -28.88 11.31
N PRO A 436 -27.84 -28.43 10.06
CA PRO A 436 -28.12 -29.25 8.88
C PRO A 436 -27.16 -30.44 8.78
N PRO A 437 -27.53 -31.48 8.02
CA PRO A 437 -26.65 -32.62 7.76
C PRO A 437 -25.31 -32.18 7.19
N GLY A 438 -24.23 -32.68 7.77
CA GLY A 438 -22.88 -32.29 7.36
C GLY A 438 -22.46 -30.85 7.72
N GLY A 439 -23.35 -30.07 8.38
CA GLY A 439 -23.07 -28.67 8.72
C GLY A 439 -23.03 -27.72 7.51
N ALA A 440 -23.75 -28.04 6.44
CA ALA A 440 -23.75 -27.24 5.21
C ALA A 440 -25.21 -26.86 4.79
N PRO A 441 -25.42 -25.67 4.22
CA PRO A 441 -24.47 -24.56 4.04
C PRO A 441 -24.15 -23.85 5.37
N PRO A 442 -22.90 -23.43 5.59
CA PRO A 442 -22.52 -22.75 6.84
C PRO A 442 -22.86 -21.25 6.78
N SER A 443 -23.18 -20.67 7.93
CA SER A 443 -23.11 -19.22 8.15
C SER A 443 -21.68 -18.73 8.01
N MET A 444 -21.47 -17.44 7.76
CA MET A 444 -20.14 -16.86 7.59
C MET A 444 -19.94 -15.67 8.53
N SER A 445 -18.94 -15.70 9.37
CA SER A 445 -18.48 -14.55 10.19
C SER A 445 -17.27 -13.87 9.58
N VAL A 446 -16.29 -14.64 9.15
CA VAL A 446 -15.02 -14.16 8.57
C VAL A 446 -14.54 -15.13 7.50
N PHE A 447 -13.81 -14.61 6.53
CA PHE A 447 -13.01 -15.41 5.60
C PHE A 447 -11.53 -15.26 5.98
N PRO A 448 -10.95 -16.23 6.69
CA PRO A 448 -9.59 -16.16 7.19
C PRO A 448 -8.55 -15.93 6.11
N GLY A 449 -7.62 -14.99 6.33
CA GLY A 449 -6.53 -14.70 5.41
C GLY A 449 -6.86 -13.80 4.22
N LEU A 450 -8.12 -13.38 4.01
CA LEU A 450 -8.51 -12.48 2.93
C LEU A 450 -8.62 -11.00 3.34
N GLY A 451 -8.18 -10.63 4.52
CA GLY A 451 -8.27 -9.27 5.04
C GLY A 451 -7.66 -8.19 4.16
N SER A 452 -6.64 -8.52 3.36
CA SER A 452 -6.03 -7.61 2.38
C SER A 452 -6.83 -7.50 1.06
N LEU A 453 -7.54 -8.54 0.65
CA LEU A 453 -8.40 -8.53 -0.54
C LEU A 453 -9.76 -7.86 -0.28
N GLY A 454 -10.27 -7.93 0.95
CA GLY A 454 -11.46 -7.20 1.38
C GLY A 454 -11.27 -5.68 1.32
N ALA A 455 -10.07 -5.19 1.55
CA ALA A 455 -9.71 -3.77 1.41
C ALA A 455 -9.72 -3.31 -0.08
N LEU A 456 -9.43 -4.21 -1.02
CA LEU A 456 -9.49 -3.94 -2.47
C LEU A 456 -10.91 -4.00 -3.03
N ALA A 457 -11.78 -4.83 -2.47
CA ALA A 457 -13.18 -4.95 -2.89
C ALA A 457 -14.10 -3.89 -2.25
N GLY A 458 -13.65 -3.18 -1.22
CA GLY A 458 -14.43 -2.30 -0.36
C GLY A 458 -14.03 -0.84 -0.36
N ALA A 459 -13.55 -0.28 -1.47
CA ALA A 459 -13.47 1.17 -1.60
C ALA A 459 -14.88 1.77 -1.66
N GLY A 460 -15.54 1.90 -0.50
CA GLY A 460 -16.74 2.72 -0.39
C GLY A 460 -17.85 2.26 0.53
N THR A 461 -18.04 0.97 0.78
CA THR A 461 -19.08 0.46 1.70
C THR A 461 -18.65 -0.88 2.25
N GLY A 462 -17.65 -0.86 3.14
CA GLY A 462 -17.05 -2.07 3.71
C GLY A 462 -17.97 -2.79 4.68
N SER A 463 -19.02 -3.42 4.19
CA SER A 463 -19.64 -4.52 4.92
C SER A 463 -18.82 -5.77 4.59
N PRO A 464 -18.09 -6.34 5.55
CA PRO A 464 -17.53 -7.66 5.36
C PRO A 464 -18.64 -8.63 4.96
N LEU A 465 -18.32 -9.60 4.09
CA LEU A 465 -19.26 -10.64 3.66
C LEU A 465 -19.63 -11.51 4.87
N THR A 466 -20.51 -11.01 5.74
CA THR A 466 -21.05 -11.75 6.87
C THR A 466 -22.50 -12.08 6.61
N PHE A 467 -22.90 -13.32 6.79
CA PHE A 467 -24.29 -13.72 6.69
C PHE A 467 -24.59 -14.88 7.63
N ASP A 468 -25.82 -14.89 8.13
CA ASP A 468 -26.35 -15.96 8.98
C ASP A 468 -27.45 -16.71 8.24
N MET A 469 -27.32 -18.05 8.19
CA MET A 469 -28.26 -18.89 7.44
C MET A 469 -29.63 -18.93 8.12
N PRO A 470 -30.72 -18.66 7.38
CA PRO A 470 -32.07 -18.80 7.90
C PRO A 470 -32.36 -20.21 8.44
N GLY A 471 -33.05 -20.30 9.55
CA GLY A 471 -33.36 -21.59 10.24
C GLY A 471 -32.19 -22.17 11.05
N GLN A 472 -30.98 -21.69 10.83
CA GLN A 472 -29.77 -22.07 11.59
C GLN A 472 -29.38 -21.06 12.66
N SER A 473 -30.10 -19.96 12.80
CA SER A 473 -29.78 -18.85 13.70
C SER A 473 -30.91 -18.48 14.63
N ALA A 474 -30.60 -18.26 15.94
CA ALA A 474 -31.46 -17.64 16.92
C ALA A 474 -31.03 -16.16 17.11
N VAL A 475 -31.99 -15.24 17.05
CA VAL A 475 -31.75 -13.80 17.06
C VAL A 475 -32.44 -13.14 18.24
N PHE A 476 -31.69 -12.34 19.00
CA PHE A 476 -32.19 -11.55 20.13
C PHE A 476 -31.71 -10.11 20.00
N GLU A 477 -32.60 -9.14 20.17
CA GLU A 477 -32.31 -7.73 19.91
C GLU A 477 -32.59 -6.85 21.14
N SER A 478 -31.83 -5.77 21.26
CA SER A 478 -32.13 -4.70 22.21
C SER A 478 -33.20 -3.73 21.65
N ALA A 479 -33.78 -2.91 22.52
CA ALA A 479 -34.38 -1.66 22.07
C ALA A 479 -33.29 -0.73 21.53
N PRO A 480 -33.67 0.30 20.71
CA PRO A 480 -32.74 1.36 20.31
C PRO A 480 -32.02 1.98 21.51
N LEU A 481 -30.70 2.14 21.41
CA LEU A 481 -29.87 2.69 22.47
C LEU A 481 -30.18 4.19 22.65
N ARG A 482 -30.45 4.63 23.90
CA ARG A 482 -30.74 6.03 24.20
C ARG A 482 -29.49 6.92 24.16
N ALA A 483 -28.31 6.34 24.37
CA ALA A 483 -27.01 7.00 24.35
C ALA A 483 -25.97 6.01 23.81
N PRO A 484 -24.81 6.49 23.32
CA PRO A 484 -23.72 5.62 22.89
C PRO A 484 -23.29 4.68 24.01
N VAL A 485 -23.02 3.42 23.68
CA VAL A 485 -22.57 2.39 24.62
C VAL A 485 -21.17 1.95 24.22
N GLN A 486 -20.19 2.24 25.07
CA GLN A 486 -18.82 1.79 24.88
C GLN A 486 -18.65 0.37 25.46
N LEU A 487 -18.15 -0.52 24.63
CA LEU A 487 -17.71 -1.85 25.01
C LEU A 487 -16.18 -1.86 25.02
N THR A 488 -15.57 -2.30 26.12
CA THR A 488 -14.12 -2.57 26.23
C THR A 488 -13.95 -3.85 27.03
N GLY A 489 -13.65 -4.96 26.36
CA GLY A 489 -13.53 -6.27 27.03
C GLY A 489 -14.41 -7.35 26.41
N ALA A 490 -14.82 -8.34 27.22
CA ALA A 490 -15.64 -9.48 26.82
C ALA A 490 -17.09 -9.32 27.30
N PRO A 491 -18.05 -9.05 26.40
CA PRO A 491 -19.46 -9.06 26.81
C PRO A 491 -19.89 -10.47 27.21
N THR A 492 -20.91 -10.55 28.09
CA THR A 492 -21.43 -11.83 28.55
C THR A 492 -22.95 -11.87 28.47
N VAL A 493 -23.49 -13.03 28.15
CA VAL A 493 -24.91 -13.30 28.13
C VAL A 493 -25.21 -14.67 28.71
N ARG A 494 -26.37 -14.88 29.34
CA ARG A 494 -26.83 -16.19 29.79
C ARG A 494 -27.90 -16.68 28.83
N ILE A 495 -27.71 -17.86 28.30
CA ILE A 495 -28.66 -18.56 27.42
C ILE A 495 -29.06 -19.90 27.99
N ARG A 496 -30.24 -20.35 27.63
CA ARG A 496 -30.71 -21.70 27.91
C ARG A 496 -30.77 -22.47 26.59
N VAL A 497 -30.11 -23.61 26.54
CA VAL A 497 -30.10 -24.45 25.34
C VAL A 497 -30.61 -25.84 25.72
N THR A 498 -31.50 -26.36 24.89
CA THR A 498 -32.05 -27.73 24.98
C THR A 498 -31.91 -28.43 23.65
N GLY A 499 -31.51 -29.69 23.66
CA GLY A 499 -31.34 -30.49 22.46
C GLY A 499 -30.44 -31.70 22.69
N PRO A 500 -30.07 -32.43 21.63
CA PRO A 500 -29.19 -33.58 21.74
C PRO A 500 -27.78 -33.18 22.23
N PRO A 501 -27.02 -34.15 22.81
CA PRO A 501 -25.65 -33.91 23.29
C PRO A 501 -24.71 -33.54 22.14
N GLY A 502 -23.62 -32.83 22.45
CA GLY A 502 -22.60 -32.45 21.47
C GLY A 502 -22.92 -31.17 20.69
N LEU A 503 -23.84 -30.32 21.21
CA LEU A 503 -24.20 -29.04 20.64
C LEU A 503 -22.97 -28.14 20.38
N THR A 504 -22.90 -27.57 19.19
CA THR A 504 -22.00 -26.46 18.88
C THR A 504 -22.83 -25.26 18.43
N LEU A 505 -22.53 -24.08 18.97
CA LEU A 505 -23.08 -22.79 18.53
C LEU A 505 -21.97 -21.77 18.31
N PHE A 506 -22.27 -20.75 17.53
CA PHE A 506 -21.38 -19.62 17.27
C PHE A 506 -22.09 -18.34 17.64
N ALA A 507 -21.56 -17.62 18.61
CA ALA A 507 -22.18 -16.40 19.14
C ALA A 507 -21.55 -15.18 18.51
N LYS A 508 -22.41 -14.30 17.97
CA LYS A 508 -22.04 -13.07 17.25
C LYS A 508 -22.80 -11.89 17.86
N VAL A 509 -22.15 -10.73 17.90
CA VAL A 509 -22.79 -9.48 18.35
C VAL A 509 -22.73 -8.47 17.21
N TYR A 510 -23.90 -8.10 16.70
CA TYR A 510 -24.04 -7.13 15.62
C TYR A 510 -24.40 -5.75 16.17
N ASP A 511 -23.90 -4.73 15.53
CA ASP A 511 -24.37 -3.36 15.60
C ASP A 511 -25.37 -3.14 14.46
N VAL A 512 -26.61 -2.78 14.81
CA VAL A 512 -27.69 -2.57 13.84
C VAL A 512 -28.06 -1.10 13.86
N ASP A 513 -27.88 -0.42 12.73
CA ASP A 513 -28.16 1.00 12.57
C ASP A 513 -29.69 1.27 12.49
N GLN A 514 -30.06 2.55 12.42
CA GLN A 514 -31.47 2.98 12.33
C GLN A 514 -32.14 2.55 11.01
N ALA A 515 -31.37 2.31 9.95
CA ALA A 515 -31.86 1.81 8.67
C ALA A 515 -32.01 0.28 8.63
N GLY A 516 -31.56 -0.42 9.68
CA GLY A 516 -31.63 -1.88 9.80
C GLY A 516 -30.38 -2.60 9.25
N ASN A 517 -29.34 -1.87 8.79
CA ASN A 517 -28.09 -2.49 8.37
C ASN A 517 -27.37 -3.06 9.59
N ALA A 518 -26.95 -4.31 9.50
CA ALA A 518 -26.26 -5.00 10.59
C ALA A 518 -24.77 -5.16 10.25
N VAL A 519 -23.92 -4.66 11.13
CA VAL A 519 -22.46 -4.81 11.05
C VAL A 519 -21.99 -5.73 12.16
N LEU A 520 -21.19 -6.75 11.81
CA LEU A 520 -20.49 -7.59 12.78
C LEU A 520 -19.12 -6.97 13.10
N PRO A 521 -18.93 -6.34 14.28
CA PRO A 521 -17.66 -5.70 14.62
C PRO A 521 -16.49 -6.67 14.50
N TYR A 522 -15.43 -6.25 13.78
CA TYR A 522 -14.20 -7.01 13.55
C TYR A 522 -14.43 -8.43 12.97
N SER A 523 -15.65 -8.73 12.48
CA SER A 523 -16.03 -10.07 11.94
C SER A 523 -15.82 -11.23 12.92
N LEU A 524 -15.94 -10.98 14.24
CA LEU A 524 -15.63 -11.95 15.28
C LEU A 524 -16.84 -12.80 15.67
N ALA A 525 -16.63 -14.11 15.79
CA ALA A 525 -17.57 -15.08 16.33
C ALA A 525 -16.93 -15.89 17.45
N GLU A 526 -17.66 -16.14 18.53
CA GLU A 526 -17.20 -16.98 19.63
C GLU A 526 -17.86 -18.35 19.55
N PRO A 527 -17.11 -19.43 19.30
CA PRO A 527 -17.66 -20.77 19.27
C PRO A 527 -17.94 -21.30 20.68
N LEU A 528 -19.00 -22.07 20.81
CA LEU A 528 -19.44 -22.71 22.03
C LEU A 528 -19.66 -24.21 21.79
N ARG A 529 -19.05 -25.06 22.59
CA ARG A 529 -19.35 -26.50 22.58
C ARG A 529 -19.90 -26.96 23.92
N VAL A 530 -21.03 -27.59 23.90
CA VAL A 530 -21.73 -28.08 25.07
C VAL A 530 -21.89 -29.59 24.99
N ALA A 531 -21.16 -30.31 25.83
CA ALA A 531 -21.17 -31.78 25.80
C ALA A 531 -22.53 -32.35 26.17
N GLN A 532 -23.25 -31.71 27.10
CA GLN A 532 -24.55 -32.18 27.61
C GLN A 532 -25.56 -31.04 27.56
N ALA A 533 -26.48 -31.07 26.59
CA ALA A 533 -27.52 -30.06 26.40
C ALA A 533 -28.93 -30.59 26.74
N SER A 534 -29.10 -31.87 27.05
CA SER A 534 -30.38 -32.56 27.14
C SER A 534 -31.32 -32.03 28.23
N SER A 535 -30.81 -31.38 29.28
CA SER A 535 -31.59 -30.95 30.44
C SER A 535 -31.92 -29.45 30.48
N GLY A 536 -31.83 -28.72 29.37
CA GLY A 536 -32.10 -27.27 29.37
C GLY A 536 -31.08 -26.46 30.17
N ARG A 537 -29.81 -26.80 30.07
CA ARG A 537 -28.71 -26.16 30.80
C ARG A 537 -28.62 -24.67 30.53
N VAL A 538 -28.44 -23.90 31.58
CA VAL A 538 -28.13 -22.47 31.47
C VAL A 538 -26.62 -22.31 31.35
N LEU A 539 -26.19 -21.63 30.29
CA LEU A 539 -24.79 -21.35 29.98
C LEU A 539 -24.52 -19.86 30.11
N THR A 540 -23.39 -19.50 30.69
CA THR A 540 -22.82 -18.16 30.57
C THR A 540 -21.88 -18.15 29.37
N VAL A 541 -22.27 -17.43 28.36
CA VAL A 541 -21.49 -17.26 27.11
C VAL A 541 -20.65 -16.01 27.25
N ARG A 542 -19.36 -16.19 27.12
CA ARG A 542 -18.44 -15.06 26.89
C ARG A 542 -18.36 -14.83 25.40
N LEU A 543 -18.65 -13.60 24.99
CA LEU A 543 -18.61 -13.17 23.59
C LEU A 543 -17.21 -12.67 23.22
N PRO A 544 -16.91 -12.41 21.92
CA PRO A 544 -15.60 -11.97 21.51
C PRO A 544 -15.14 -10.72 22.25
N VAL A 545 -13.85 -10.66 22.57
CA VAL A 545 -13.23 -9.50 23.23
C VAL A 545 -13.00 -8.43 22.19
N MET A 546 -13.44 -7.20 22.45
CA MET A 546 -13.25 -6.07 21.54
C MET A 546 -13.32 -4.72 22.29
N ASP A 547 -12.85 -3.65 21.67
CA ASP A 547 -13.20 -2.26 22.00
C ASP A 547 -14.07 -1.71 20.87
N TYR A 548 -15.34 -1.39 21.17
CA TYR A 548 -16.29 -0.95 20.14
C TYR A 548 -17.34 -0.02 20.74
N GLN A 549 -17.74 1.00 19.97
CA GLN A 549 -18.79 1.92 20.40
C GLN A 549 -20.06 1.72 19.58
N PHE A 550 -21.13 1.29 20.21
CA PHE A 550 -22.47 1.28 19.65
C PHE A 550 -23.06 2.69 19.72
N ALA A 551 -23.51 3.25 18.61
CA ALA A 551 -24.01 4.60 18.55
C ALA A 551 -25.43 4.74 19.17
N ALA A 552 -25.80 5.97 19.53
CA ALA A 552 -27.18 6.25 19.93
C ALA A 552 -28.16 5.96 18.78
N GLY A 553 -29.31 5.38 19.10
CA GLY A 553 -30.31 4.95 18.12
C GLY A 553 -30.05 3.59 17.49
N HIS A 554 -28.83 3.06 17.59
CA HIS A 554 -28.52 1.70 17.13
C HIS A 554 -29.08 0.63 18.08
N ARG A 555 -29.10 -0.61 17.63
CA ARG A 555 -29.52 -1.79 18.41
C ARG A 555 -28.39 -2.80 18.50
N ILE A 556 -28.28 -3.45 19.65
CA ILE A 556 -27.38 -4.60 19.81
C ILE A 556 -28.16 -5.85 19.47
N ARG A 557 -27.68 -6.62 18.48
CA ARG A 557 -28.27 -7.89 18.08
C ARG A 557 -27.32 -9.04 18.42
N LEU A 558 -27.77 -9.95 19.23
CA LEU A 558 -27.10 -11.22 19.51
C LEU A 558 -27.63 -12.28 18.56
N VAL A 559 -26.73 -12.91 17.82
CA VAL A 559 -27.04 -14.05 16.93
C VAL A 559 -26.29 -15.28 17.39
N LEU A 560 -26.99 -16.41 17.46
CA LEU A 560 -26.43 -17.71 17.80
C LEU A 560 -26.68 -18.67 16.64
N THR A 561 -25.63 -19.01 15.87
CA THR A 561 -25.75 -19.92 14.71
C THR A 561 -25.25 -21.32 15.06
N THR A 562 -25.74 -22.34 14.36
CA THR A 562 -25.31 -23.76 14.56
C THR A 562 -24.08 -24.09 13.73
N THR A 563 -23.77 -23.27 12.73
CA THR A 563 -22.66 -23.47 11.81
C THR A 563 -21.90 -22.17 11.61
N ASP A 564 -20.59 -22.25 11.30
CA ASP A 564 -19.78 -21.13 10.83
C ASP A 564 -18.64 -21.63 9.93
N PHE A 565 -18.40 -20.95 8.80
CA PHE A 565 -17.43 -21.34 7.78
C PHE A 565 -16.00 -21.45 8.33
N ALA A 566 -15.62 -20.55 9.21
CA ALA A 566 -14.25 -20.50 9.75
C ALA A 566 -13.92 -21.72 10.66
N TYR A 567 -14.94 -22.43 11.13
CA TYR A 567 -14.82 -23.48 12.15
C TYR A 567 -15.30 -24.84 11.64
N ALA A 568 -14.96 -25.88 12.41
CA ALA A 568 -15.55 -27.20 12.21
C ALA A 568 -17.00 -27.21 12.75
N SER A 569 -17.95 -27.48 11.87
CA SER A 569 -19.36 -27.65 12.21
C SER A 569 -19.69 -29.11 12.56
N PRO A 570 -20.66 -29.36 13.46
CA PRO A 570 -21.10 -30.73 13.74
C PRO A 570 -21.69 -31.40 12.50
N ARG A 571 -21.32 -32.67 12.24
CA ARG A 571 -21.84 -33.43 11.09
C ARG A 571 -23.27 -33.97 11.25
N PRO A 572 -23.69 -34.46 12.47
CA PRO A 572 -25.05 -34.93 12.66
C PRO A 572 -26.07 -33.79 12.54
N GLU A 573 -27.19 -34.07 11.89
CA GLU A 573 -28.35 -33.20 11.93
C GLU A 573 -28.90 -33.13 13.37
N ALA A 574 -29.38 -31.96 13.76
CA ALA A 574 -29.94 -31.74 15.07
C ALA A 574 -30.82 -30.50 15.13
N VAL A 575 -31.81 -30.53 16.03
CA VAL A 575 -32.62 -29.36 16.34
C VAL A 575 -32.37 -28.95 17.78
N TYR A 576 -32.05 -27.68 17.97
CA TYR A 576 -31.82 -27.09 19.27
C TYR A 576 -32.87 -26.01 19.57
N ARG A 577 -33.29 -25.93 20.82
CA ARG A 577 -34.10 -24.82 21.31
C ARG A 577 -33.21 -23.87 22.10
N VAL A 578 -33.09 -22.62 21.63
CA VAL A 578 -32.27 -21.57 22.22
C VAL A 578 -33.16 -20.46 22.78
N ALA A 579 -32.92 -20.07 24.04
CA ALA A 579 -33.65 -19.01 24.72
C ALA A 579 -32.70 -18.17 25.58
N LEU A 580 -33.05 -16.92 25.83
CA LEU A 580 -32.37 -16.09 26.83
C LEU A 580 -32.65 -16.67 28.25
N ALA A 581 -31.61 -16.76 29.06
CA ALA A 581 -31.70 -17.07 30.49
C ALA A 581 -31.38 -15.90 31.41
N SER A 582 -31.09 -14.74 30.80
CA SER A 582 -30.89 -13.44 31.46
C SER A 582 -31.76 -12.37 30.78
N ARG A 583 -31.99 -11.24 31.49
CA ARG A 583 -32.74 -10.12 30.91
C ARG A 583 -32.00 -9.35 29.84
N GLY A 584 -30.70 -9.64 29.58
CA GLY A 584 -29.91 -8.95 28.61
C GLY A 584 -28.45 -9.39 28.54
N ILE A 585 -27.69 -8.64 27.77
CA ILE A 585 -26.24 -8.76 27.59
C ILE A 585 -25.54 -7.80 28.56
N THR A 586 -24.48 -8.27 29.23
CA THR A 586 -23.63 -7.44 30.08
C THR A 586 -22.45 -6.92 29.28
N ILE A 587 -22.34 -5.63 29.14
CA ILE A 587 -21.31 -4.89 28.40
C ILE A 587 -20.28 -4.36 29.40
N PRO A 588 -19.02 -4.82 29.36
CA PRO A 588 -17.92 -4.23 30.12
C PRO A 588 -17.43 -2.95 29.46
N SER A 589 -16.99 -1.98 30.26
CA SER A 589 -16.35 -0.75 29.80
C SER A 589 -15.36 -0.25 30.85
N ASP A 590 -14.49 0.68 30.43
CA ASP A 590 -13.58 1.36 31.33
C ASP A 590 -13.65 2.88 31.10
N PRO A 591 -14.29 3.63 32.03
CA PRO A 591 -14.35 5.08 31.95
C PRO A 591 -13.00 5.78 32.08
N ALA A 592 -11.97 5.09 32.60
CA ALA A 592 -10.62 5.63 32.70
C ALA A 592 -9.89 5.68 31.35
N LEU A 593 -10.41 4.99 30.32
CA LEU A 593 -9.90 5.06 28.95
C LEU A 593 -10.34 6.38 28.32
N VAL A 594 -9.44 7.34 28.33
CA VAL A 594 -9.65 8.65 27.74
C VAL A 594 -8.93 8.73 26.39
N VAL A 595 -9.66 9.09 25.34
CA VAL A 595 -9.03 9.46 24.06
C VAL A 595 -8.24 10.73 24.31
N GLY A 596 -6.92 10.65 24.18
CA GLY A 596 -6.08 11.84 24.26
C GLY A 596 -6.54 12.82 23.21
N GLY A 597 -7.06 13.95 23.64
CA GLY A 597 -7.35 15.03 22.73
C GLY A 597 -6.03 15.39 22.01
N THR A 598 -6.05 15.46 20.70
CA THR A 598 -5.07 16.21 19.94
C THR A 598 -5.27 17.70 20.25
N GLY A 599 -5.04 18.07 21.49
CA GLY A 599 -4.86 19.46 21.83
C GLY A 599 -3.67 19.91 21.02
N LEU A 600 -3.93 20.54 19.89
CA LEU A 600 -2.90 21.24 19.14
C LEU A 600 -2.23 22.14 20.16
N GLY A 601 -0.99 21.79 20.54
CA GLY A 601 -0.24 22.57 21.50
C GLY A 601 -0.27 24.02 21.05
N TRP A 602 -0.42 24.98 21.97
CA TRP A 602 -0.51 26.41 21.66
C TRP A 602 0.54 26.88 20.64
N TRP A 603 1.69 26.21 20.60
CA TRP A 603 2.79 26.46 19.65
C TRP A 603 2.41 26.19 18.18
N VAL A 604 1.41 25.34 17.90
CA VAL A 604 0.89 25.11 16.52
C VAL A 604 0.19 26.38 16.00
N TRP A 605 -0.34 27.21 16.87
CA TRP A 605 -0.92 28.49 16.53
C TRP A 605 0.14 29.60 16.40
N VAL A 606 1.34 29.42 16.96
CA VAL A 606 2.44 30.39 16.86
C VAL A 606 2.89 30.57 15.41
N ALA A 607 3.02 29.51 14.64
CA ALA A 607 3.44 29.60 13.24
C ALA A 607 2.39 30.28 12.35
N PRO A 608 1.08 29.97 12.40
CA PRO A 608 0.04 30.71 11.68
C PRO A 608 -0.08 32.17 12.15
N LEU A 609 -0.02 32.43 13.46
CA LEU A 609 -0.09 33.78 14.02
C LEU A 609 1.16 34.61 13.65
N ALA A 610 2.34 34.02 13.66
CA ALA A 610 3.55 34.66 13.16
C ALA A 610 3.48 34.93 11.66
N ALA A 611 2.95 33.99 10.87
CA ALA A 611 2.70 34.18 9.44
C ALA A 611 1.67 35.30 9.18
N LEU A 612 0.60 35.37 9.96
CA LEU A 612 -0.39 36.44 9.89
C LEU A 612 0.21 37.79 10.32
N ALA A 613 1.06 37.82 11.35
CA ALA A 613 1.76 39.02 11.77
C ALA A 613 2.75 39.51 10.71
N VAL A 614 3.48 38.59 10.08
CA VAL A 614 4.38 38.89 8.93
C VAL A 614 3.57 39.37 7.73
N ALA A 615 2.45 38.71 7.41
CA ALA A 615 1.57 39.14 6.32
C ALA A 615 0.96 40.53 6.59
N ALA A 616 0.51 40.80 7.82
CA ALA A 616 0.02 42.11 8.24
C ALA A 616 1.13 43.16 8.15
N LEU A 617 2.35 42.82 8.59
CA LEU A 617 3.50 43.71 8.48
C LEU A 617 3.88 43.98 7.01
N LEU A 618 3.83 42.98 6.15
CA LEU A 618 4.05 43.09 4.72
C LEU A 618 2.94 43.90 4.04
N LEU A 619 1.69 43.74 4.44
CA LEU A 619 0.56 44.55 3.97
C LEU A 619 0.63 45.98 4.45
N LEU A 620 1.08 46.22 5.68
CA LEU A 620 1.27 47.57 6.23
C LEU A 620 2.48 48.30 5.63
N THR A 621 3.55 47.53 5.32
CA THR A 621 4.76 48.09 4.71
C THR A 621 4.74 48.02 3.19
N GLY A 622 3.92 47.16 2.60
CA GLY A 622 3.78 46.94 1.15
C GLY A 622 2.81 47.90 0.43
N ARG A 623 2.14 48.78 1.15
CA ARG A 623 1.35 49.86 0.52
C ARG A 623 2.30 50.92 -0.09
N ARG A 624 2.82 50.64 -1.25
CA ARG A 624 3.28 51.53 -2.30
C ARG A 624 4.29 50.84 -3.21
N ARG A 625 3.82 49.87 -3.99
CA ARG A 625 4.30 49.67 -5.36
C ARG A 625 3.12 49.15 -6.16
N ALA A 626 2.30 50.05 -6.64
CA ALA A 626 1.53 49.84 -7.82
C ALA A 626 2.56 49.51 -8.91
N ALA A 627 2.41 48.37 -9.55
CA ALA A 627 3.14 48.03 -10.75
C ALA A 627 2.89 49.15 -11.75
N GLY A 628 3.96 49.77 -12.20
CA GLY A 628 3.92 50.70 -13.33
C GLY A 628 3.40 49.96 -14.55
N PRO A 629 2.75 50.65 -15.49
CA PRO A 629 2.25 50.08 -16.72
C PRO A 629 3.41 49.61 -17.58
N GLY A 630 3.25 48.43 -18.16
CA GLY A 630 3.86 47.88 -19.36
C GLY A 630 5.30 48.29 -19.70
N GLY A 631 6.28 47.36 -19.49
CA GLY A 631 7.47 47.36 -20.32
C GLY A 631 7.14 46.73 -21.67
N PRO A 632 7.80 47.15 -22.77
CA PRO A 632 7.57 46.65 -24.10
C PRO A 632 8.00 45.21 -24.24
N GLY A 633 7.11 44.37 -24.76
CA GLY A 633 7.50 42.98 -25.04
C GLY A 633 6.38 41.97 -24.99
N ASP A 634 5.21 42.20 -25.55
CA ASP A 634 4.41 41.11 -26.08
C ASP A 634 5.00 40.74 -27.45
N THR A 635 5.93 39.79 -27.48
CA THR A 635 6.39 39.17 -28.70
C THR A 635 5.29 38.26 -29.25
N GLU A 636 5.15 38.19 -30.57
CA GLU A 636 4.19 37.28 -31.24
C GLU A 636 4.49 35.79 -31.04
N VAL A 637 5.69 35.46 -30.50
CA VAL A 637 6.12 34.08 -30.25
C VAL A 637 5.50 33.53 -28.95
N PRO A 638 4.60 32.54 -29.02
CA PRO A 638 3.93 31.96 -27.86
C PRO A 638 4.86 31.26 -26.87
N LEU A 639 5.88 30.58 -27.36
CA LEU A 639 6.86 29.87 -26.53
C LEU A 639 8.25 29.90 -27.17
N GLU A 640 9.25 30.24 -26.36
CA GLU A 640 10.66 30.07 -26.69
C GLU A 640 11.42 29.47 -25.51
N ILE A 641 12.19 28.41 -25.77
CA ILE A 641 13.07 27.73 -24.83
C ILE A 641 14.50 27.82 -25.39
N ILE A 642 15.44 28.28 -24.55
CA ILE A 642 16.84 28.42 -24.94
C ILE A 642 17.73 27.72 -23.91
N GLY A 643 18.49 26.72 -24.34
CA GLY A 643 19.49 26.01 -23.54
C GLY A 643 18.96 25.30 -22.29
N LEU A 644 17.71 24.83 -22.33
CA LEU A 644 17.06 24.20 -21.17
C LEU A 644 17.80 22.94 -20.73
N THR A 645 18.29 22.95 -19.50
CA THR A 645 18.93 21.77 -18.88
C THR A 645 18.32 21.47 -17.54
N LYS A 646 18.07 20.18 -17.31
CA LYS A 646 17.54 19.66 -16.04
C LYS A 646 18.20 18.37 -15.62
N ARG A 647 18.78 18.36 -14.40
CA ARG A 647 19.33 17.20 -13.73
C ARG A 647 18.57 16.94 -12.44
N TYR A 648 18.16 15.73 -12.20
CA TYR A 648 17.51 15.33 -10.94
C TYR A 648 18.53 15.00 -9.85
N ARG A 649 18.07 14.89 -8.60
CA ARG A 649 18.94 14.67 -7.41
C ARG A 649 19.67 13.34 -7.41
N ASP A 650 19.17 12.36 -8.13
CA ASP A 650 19.77 11.03 -8.35
C ASP A 650 20.93 11.06 -9.36
N GLY A 651 21.20 12.23 -9.95
CA GLY A 651 22.24 12.43 -10.97
C GLY A 651 21.76 12.27 -12.41
N GLN A 652 20.51 11.83 -12.61
CA GLN A 652 19.95 11.63 -13.95
C GLN A 652 19.78 12.98 -14.68
N LEU A 653 20.41 13.10 -15.87
CA LEU A 653 20.25 14.24 -16.77
C LEU A 653 18.98 14.00 -17.62
N ALA A 654 17.91 14.69 -17.31
CA ALA A 654 16.61 14.48 -17.94
C ALA A 654 16.37 15.36 -19.19
N VAL A 655 16.97 16.56 -19.22
CA VAL A 655 16.98 17.47 -20.38
C VAL A 655 18.37 18.10 -20.47
N ASP A 656 18.94 18.16 -21.66
CA ASP A 656 20.30 18.59 -21.91
C ASP A 656 20.37 19.59 -23.08
N GLY A 657 20.40 20.89 -22.77
CA GLY A 657 20.58 21.97 -23.72
C GLY A 657 19.46 22.09 -24.79
N LEU A 658 18.17 21.88 -24.37
CA LEU A 658 17.06 21.92 -25.31
C LEU A 658 16.74 23.36 -25.74
N ASP A 659 16.76 23.61 -27.09
CA ASP A 659 16.25 24.79 -27.73
C ASP A 659 14.98 24.48 -28.53
N LEU A 660 13.94 25.33 -28.37
CA LEU A 660 12.62 25.14 -28.97
C LEU A 660 11.91 26.48 -29.10
N ALA A 661 11.35 26.78 -30.25
CA ALA A 661 10.45 27.90 -30.49
C ALA A 661 9.14 27.37 -31.10
N VAL A 662 8.02 27.96 -30.72
CA VAL A 662 6.68 27.59 -31.23
C VAL A 662 5.96 28.86 -31.66
N GLU A 663 5.41 28.85 -32.87
CA GLU A 663 4.70 29.95 -33.45
C GLU A 663 3.19 29.89 -33.23
N ARG A 664 2.48 30.99 -33.45
CA ARG A 664 1.04 31.02 -33.33
C ARG A 664 0.36 30.10 -34.36
N GLY A 665 -0.71 29.39 -33.90
CA GLY A 665 -1.48 28.50 -34.77
C GLY A 665 -0.82 27.16 -35.01
N GLN A 666 0.35 26.87 -34.41
CA GLN A 666 0.98 25.56 -34.49
C GLN A 666 0.40 24.57 -33.50
N VAL A 667 0.26 23.32 -33.95
CA VAL A 667 0.11 22.14 -33.12
C VAL A 667 1.46 21.43 -33.10
N LEU A 668 2.20 21.56 -31.99
CA LEU A 668 3.51 20.98 -31.84
C LEU A 668 3.46 19.64 -31.09
N GLY A 669 3.99 18.58 -31.70
CA GLY A 669 4.18 17.28 -31.09
C GLY A 669 5.60 17.12 -30.50
N LEU A 670 5.68 16.85 -29.19
CA LEU A 670 6.92 16.42 -28.53
C LEU A 670 7.01 14.88 -28.58
N LEU A 671 7.88 14.36 -29.43
CA LEU A 671 8.07 12.93 -29.68
C LEU A 671 9.32 12.40 -28.98
N GLY A 672 9.31 11.14 -28.62
CA GLY A 672 10.46 10.41 -28.08
C GLY A 672 10.07 9.23 -27.24
N PRO A 673 10.98 8.27 -27.01
CA PRO A 673 10.72 7.12 -26.14
C PRO A 673 10.49 7.56 -24.67
N ASN A 674 10.08 6.60 -23.84
CA ASN A 674 9.95 6.83 -22.40
C ASN A 674 11.33 7.21 -21.81
N GLY A 675 11.36 8.28 -20.99
CA GLY A 675 12.62 8.82 -20.47
C GLY A 675 13.34 9.83 -21.36
N ALA A 676 12.84 10.15 -22.56
CA ALA A 676 13.44 11.15 -23.46
C ALA A 676 13.43 12.59 -22.94
N GLY A 677 12.75 12.87 -21.82
CA GLY A 677 12.70 14.22 -21.21
C GLY A 677 11.43 15.02 -21.52
N LYS A 678 10.44 14.47 -22.23
CA LYS A 678 9.20 15.16 -22.65
C LYS A 678 8.44 15.76 -21.46
N THR A 679 7.99 14.94 -20.52
CA THR A 679 7.24 15.39 -19.34
C THR A 679 8.07 16.34 -18.46
N THR A 680 9.39 16.13 -18.36
CA THR A 680 10.28 17.05 -17.63
C THR A 680 10.32 18.43 -18.30
N THR A 681 10.36 18.50 -19.62
CA THR A 681 10.28 19.74 -20.38
C THR A 681 8.94 20.45 -20.16
N LEU A 682 7.82 19.72 -20.23
CA LEU A 682 6.49 20.28 -19.97
C LEU A 682 6.34 20.80 -18.54
N ARG A 683 6.85 20.07 -17.54
CA ARG A 683 6.85 20.54 -16.14
C ARG A 683 7.70 21.81 -15.93
N ALA A 684 8.83 21.92 -16.61
CA ALA A 684 9.66 23.12 -16.55
C ALA A 684 8.95 24.33 -17.20
N LEU A 685 8.27 24.10 -18.33
CA LEU A 685 7.48 25.11 -19.05
C LEU A 685 6.34 25.65 -18.19
N MET A 686 5.70 24.81 -17.39
CA MET A 686 4.65 25.23 -16.45
C MET A 686 5.18 25.85 -15.15
N GLY A 687 6.48 25.93 -14.96
CA GLY A 687 7.08 26.43 -13.73
C GLY A 687 6.94 25.49 -12.53
N LEU A 688 6.56 24.22 -12.75
CA LEU A 688 6.42 23.20 -11.69
C LEU A 688 7.79 22.69 -11.21
N ILE A 689 8.78 22.70 -12.08
CA ILE A 689 10.17 22.40 -11.73
C ILE A 689 11.08 23.53 -12.22
N ARG A 690 12.13 23.82 -11.46
CA ARG A 690 13.12 24.83 -11.83
C ARG A 690 14.19 24.19 -12.72
N PRO A 691 14.48 24.76 -13.90
CA PRO A 691 15.67 24.39 -14.68
C PRO A 691 16.96 24.59 -13.90
N ASP A 692 17.99 23.83 -14.22
CA ASP A 692 19.34 24.05 -13.69
C ASP A 692 20.09 25.11 -14.53
N SER A 693 19.80 25.15 -15.84
CA SER A 693 20.24 26.23 -16.74
C SER A 693 19.25 26.44 -17.89
N GLY A 694 19.41 27.51 -18.64
CA GLY A 694 18.54 27.90 -19.75
C GLY A 694 17.37 28.79 -19.34
N THR A 695 16.64 29.27 -20.33
CA THR A 695 15.49 30.19 -20.15
C THR A 695 14.28 29.67 -20.90
N ILE A 696 13.10 29.91 -20.32
CA ILE A 696 11.81 29.65 -20.94
C ILE A 696 11.04 30.96 -20.93
N THR A 697 10.55 31.38 -22.10
CA THR A 697 9.71 32.57 -22.25
C THR A 697 8.37 32.20 -22.87
N ILE A 698 7.30 32.74 -22.32
CA ILE A 698 5.94 32.62 -22.84
C ILE A 698 5.47 34.02 -23.20
N PHE A 699 5.15 34.27 -24.48
CA PHE A 699 4.81 35.56 -25.03
C PHE A 699 5.82 36.67 -24.63
N GLY A 700 7.13 36.36 -24.72
CA GLY A 700 8.23 37.25 -24.37
C GLY A 700 8.47 37.45 -22.88
N ARG A 701 7.72 36.79 -22.00
CA ARG A 701 7.86 36.88 -20.53
C ARG A 701 8.51 35.63 -19.96
N GLN A 702 9.58 35.82 -19.20
CA GLN A 702 10.29 34.69 -18.58
C GLN A 702 9.41 33.92 -17.59
N VAL A 703 9.44 32.59 -17.69
CA VAL A 703 8.70 31.70 -16.84
C VAL A 703 9.44 31.44 -15.52
N SER A 704 8.75 31.66 -14.42
CA SER A 704 9.13 31.22 -13.09
C SER A 704 7.89 30.79 -12.32
N SER A 705 8.05 30.06 -11.22
CA SER A 705 6.91 29.66 -10.38
C SER A 705 6.10 30.90 -9.95
N GLY A 706 4.80 30.94 -10.28
CA GLY A 706 3.92 32.06 -10.00
C GLY A 706 4.06 33.28 -10.97
N SER A 707 4.75 33.14 -12.09
CA SER A 707 4.85 34.16 -13.11
C SER A 707 3.50 34.50 -13.73
N ALA A 708 3.25 35.79 -14.00
CA ALA A 708 2.05 36.24 -14.71
C ALA A 708 1.94 35.66 -16.15
N ALA A 709 3.04 35.23 -16.77
CA ALA A 709 3.04 34.54 -18.05
C ALA A 709 2.20 33.26 -18.03
N LEU A 710 2.17 32.56 -16.91
CA LEU A 710 1.41 31.33 -16.75
C LEU A 710 -0.12 31.51 -16.74
N SER A 711 -0.60 32.75 -16.60
CA SER A 711 -2.04 33.04 -16.68
C SER A 711 -2.63 32.89 -18.11
N ARG A 712 -1.79 32.85 -19.14
CA ARG A 712 -2.19 32.64 -20.54
C ARG A 712 -2.01 31.20 -20.99
N LEU A 713 -1.60 30.32 -20.06
CA LEU A 713 -1.34 28.92 -20.29
C LEU A 713 -2.48 28.05 -19.71
N GLY A 714 -3.02 27.15 -20.53
CA GLY A 714 -3.82 26.02 -20.07
C GLY A 714 -2.98 24.75 -20.11
N ALA A 715 -3.04 23.94 -19.08
CA ALA A 715 -2.20 22.74 -19.00
C ALA A 715 -2.92 21.53 -18.44
N PHE A 716 -2.59 20.37 -19.00
CA PHE A 716 -2.92 19.05 -18.47
C PHE A 716 -1.66 18.19 -18.47
N VAL A 717 -1.20 17.82 -17.28
CA VAL A 717 -0.03 16.95 -17.07
C VAL A 717 -0.31 16.04 -15.87
N GLU A 718 -0.07 14.75 -16.04
CA GLU A 718 -0.25 13.71 -15.00
C GLU A 718 -1.67 13.52 -14.46
N GLY A 719 -2.52 12.86 -15.21
CA GLY A 719 -3.79 12.29 -14.74
C GLY A 719 -4.83 13.28 -14.16
N PRO A 720 -6.09 13.00 -14.29
CA PRO A 720 -7.16 13.90 -13.85
C PRO A 720 -7.30 13.90 -12.30
N GLY A 721 -6.94 14.99 -11.65
CA GLY A 721 -7.09 15.23 -10.21
C GLY A 721 -8.48 15.69 -9.78
N PHE A 722 -9.55 15.06 -10.27
CA PHE A 722 -10.93 15.45 -9.97
C PHE A 722 -11.41 14.97 -8.62
N LEU A 723 -12.33 15.72 -8.02
CA LEU A 723 -13.08 15.32 -6.83
C LEU A 723 -14.15 14.30 -7.23
N PRO A 724 -14.03 13.02 -6.85
CA PRO A 724 -14.85 11.95 -7.39
C PRO A 724 -16.33 12.01 -6.96
N HIS A 725 -16.62 12.73 -5.90
CA HIS A 725 -17.97 12.91 -5.36
C HIS A 725 -18.75 14.08 -6.01
N LEU A 726 -18.08 14.96 -6.75
CA LEU A 726 -18.68 16.04 -7.50
C LEU A 726 -18.98 15.61 -8.93
N SER A 727 -19.89 16.35 -9.59
CA SER A 727 -20.14 16.20 -11.04
C SER A 727 -18.97 16.77 -11.85
N GLY A 728 -18.86 16.43 -13.13
CA GLY A 728 -17.86 16.99 -14.01
C GLY A 728 -17.98 18.53 -14.08
N ARG A 729 -19.20 19.06 -14.23
CA ARG A 729 -19.49 20.50 -14.23
C ARG A 729 -18.99 21.17 -12.94
N ALA A 730 -19.36 20.61 -11.78
CA ALA A 730 -18.96 21.18 -10.49
C ALA A 730 -17.43 21.16 -10.27
N ASN A 731 -16.72 20.16 -10.81
CA ASN A 731 -15.26 20.13 -10.80
C ASN A 731 -14.65 21.26 -11.64
N LEU A 732 -15.17 21.51 -12.84
CA LEU A 732 -14.69 22.60 -13.71
C LEU A 732 -14.94 23.98 -13.07
N GLU A 733 -16.13 24.21 -12.52
CA GLU A 733 -16.50 25.44 -11.83
C GLU A 733 -15.63 25.69 -10.60
N LEU A 734 -15.41 24.65 -9.79
CA LEU A 734 -14.57 24.73 -8.60
C LEU A 734 -13.11 25.03 -8.97
N TYR A 735 -12.58 24.38 -10.01
CA TYR A 735 -11.23 24.64 -10.50
C TYR A 735 -11.09 26.10 -10.94
N TRP A 736 -12.05 26.63 -11.73
CA TRP A 736 -12.06 28.02 -12.19
C TRP A 736 -12.04 29.02 -11.03
N GLN A 737 -12.87 28.78 -10.01
CA GLN A 737 -12.90 29.59 -8.79
C GLN A 737 -11.56 29.51 -8.03
N SER A 738 -10.93 28.33 -7.96
CA SER A 738 -9.69 28.12 -7.22
C SER A 738 -8.50 28.87 -7.79
N ILE A 739 -8.48 29.14 -9.11
CA ILE A 739 -7.42 29.92 -9.76
C ILE A 739 -7.64 31.44 -9.67
N GLY A 740 -8.70 31.87 -8.96
CA GLY A 740 -8.95 33.28 -8.64
C GLY A 740 -9.39 34.15 -9.82
N ARG A 741 -9.93 33.57 -10.89
CA ARG A 741 -10.45 34.28 -12.05
C ARG A 741 -11.91 34.72 -11.89
N PRO A 742 -12.38 35.79 -12.56
CA PRO A 742 -13.78 36.24 -12.49
C PRO A 742 -14.76 35.14 -12.90
N ALA A 743 -15.89 35.03 -12.21
CA ALA A 743 -16.88 34.00 -12.48
C ALA A 743 -17.55 34.12 -13.85
N ALA A 744 -17.45 35.29 -14.51
CA ALA A 744 -18.08 35.56 -15.81
C ALA A 744 -17.27 35.07 -17.03
N ASP A 745 -16.06 34.58 -16.86
CA ASP A 745 -15.08 34.35 -17.96
C ASP A 745 -14.60 32.89 -18.17
N PRO A 746 -15.33 31.84 -17.77
CA PRO A 746 -14.81 30.46 -17.96
C PRO A 746 -15.03 29.90 -19.37
N HIS A 747 -15.78 30.58 -20.24
CA HIS A 747 -16.23 30.04 -21.54
C HIS A 747 -16.82 28.62 -21.39
N LEU A 748 -17.52 28.41 -20.30
CA LEU A 748 -17.95 27.05 -19.87
C LEU A 748 -18.81 26.33 -20.92
N PRO A 749 -19.75 26.99 -21.62
CA PRO A 749 -20.54 26.32 -22.67
C PRO A 749 -19.67 25.75 -23.80
N GLU A 750 -18.68 26.52 -24.27
CA GLU A 750 -17.74 26.11 -25.33
C GLU A 750 -16.86 24.95 -24.85
N VAL A 751 -16.31 25.07 -23.63
CA VAL A 751 -15.48 24.03 -23.02
C VAL A 751 -16.27 22.74 -22.78
N LEU A 752 -17.54 22.82 -22.40
CA LEU A 752 -18.41 21.65 -22.23
C LEU A 752 -18.76 20.99 -23.56
N ALA A 753 -18.94 21.78 -24.64
CA ALA A 753 -19.11 21.26 -25.98
C ALA A 753 -17.88 20.46 -26.44
N ILE A 754 -16.67 21.01 -26.19
CA ILE A 754 -15.38 20.36 -26.45
C ILE A 754 -15.25 19.06 -25.65
N ALA A 755 -15.64 19.06 -24.38
CA ALA A 755 -15.60 17.84 -23.56
C ALA A 755 -16.44 16.70 -24.16
N GLY A 756 -17.51 17.01 -24.89
CA GLY A 756 -18.34 16.04 -25.58
C GLY A 756 -19.00 15.00 -24.66
N LEU A 757 -19.24 15.36 -23.39
CA LEU A 757 -19.78 14.45 -22.38
C LEU A 757 -21.33 14.47 -22.32
N GLY A 758 -21.98 15.41 -23.04
CA GLY A 758 -23.44 15.56 -23.05
C GLY A 758 -24.01 15.63 -21.63
N THR A 759 -25.06 14.90 -21.36
CA THR A 759 -25.73 14.84 -20.05
C THR A 759 -24.86 14.15 -18.96
N ALA A 760 -23.83 13.41 -19.36
CA ALA A 760 -22.94 12.74 -18.40
C ALA A 760 -22.11 13.73 -17.59
N ILE A 761 -21.98 14.99 -18.04
CA ILE A 761 -21.25 16.06 -17.33
C ILE A 761 -21.82 16.35 -15.93
N ASP A 762 -23.10 16.11 -15.72
CA ASP A 762 -23.78 16.34 -14.44
C ASP A 762 -23.76 15.10 -13.51
N ARG A 763 -23.22 13.98 -13.99
CA ARG A 763 -22.98 12.78 -13.18
C ARG A 763 -21.71 12.95 -12.35
N LYS A 764 -21.62 12.22 -11.21
CA LYS A 764 -20.44 12.21 -10.35
C LYS A 764 -19.25 11.60 -11.08
N VAL A 765 -18.08 12.25 -11.00
CA VAL A 765 -16.85 11.83 -11.71
C VAL A 765 -16.43 10.40 -11.37
N ARG A 766 -16.69 9.90 -10.15
CA ARG A 766 -16.44 8.49 -9.78
C ARG A 766 -17.17 7.47 -10.69
N THR A 767 -18.18 7.89 -11.47
CA THR A 767 -18.90 7.02 -12.41
C THR A 767 -18.39 7.14 -13.85
N TYR A 768 -17.34 7.93 -14.08
CA TYR A 768 -16.77 8.14 -15.40
C TYR A 768 -15.87 6.98 -15.81
N SER A 769 -15.85 6.69 -17.11
CA SER A 769 -14.81 5.87 -17.71
C SER A 769 -13.49 6.65 -17.75
N ARG A 770 -12.39 5.95 -18.04
CA ARG A 770 -11.08 6.59 -18.20
C ARG A 770 -11.10 7.65 -19.31
N GLY A 771 -11.73 7.34 -20.45
CA GLY A 771 -11.89 8.28 -21.56
C GLY A 771 -12.72 9.52 -21.19
N MET A 772 -13.82 9.34 -20.46
CA MET A 772 -14.63 10.47 -19.98
C MET A 772 -13.83 11.38 -19.03
N SER A 773 -13.03 10.80 -18.14
CA SER A 773 -12.16 11.55 -17.22
C SER A 773 -11.08 12.30 -17.98
N GLN A 774 -10.51 11.71 -19.03
CA GLN A 774 -9.52 12.33 -19.91
C GLN A 774 -10.10 13.55 -20.67
N ARG A 775 -11.29 13.40 -21.26
CA ARG A 775 -11.99 14.50 -21.93
C ARG A 775 -12.30 15.65 -20.98
N LEU A 776 -12.74 15.34 -19.76
CA LEU A 776 -12.97 16.36 -18.74
C LEU A 776 -11.69 17.10 -18.36
N ALA A 777 -10.54 16.41 -18.32
CA ALA A 777 -9.26 17.01 -17.98
C ALA A 777 -8.74 17.95 -19.09
N ILE A 778 -8.93 17.57 -20.36
CA ILE A 778 -8.63 18.44 -21.49
C ILE A 778 -9.52 19.69 -21.46
N ALA A 779 -10.83 19.51 -21.21
CA ALA A 779 -11.77 20.62 -21.04
C ALA A 779 -11.37 21.54 -19.88
N GLN A 780 -10.89 20.99 -18.76
CA GLN A 780 -10.35 21.80 -17.64
C GLN A 780 -9.15 22.65 -18.08
N ALA A 781 -8.24 22.10 -18.87
CA ALA A 781 -7.08 22.82 -19.38
C ALA A 781 -7.49 23.95 -20.37
N MET A 782 -8.62 23.80 -21.04
CA MET A 782 -9.16 24.77 -22.00
C MET A 782 -10.04 25.86 -21.36
N LEU A 783 -10.31 25.81 -20.05
CA LEU A 783 -11.11 26.85 -19.37
C LEU A 783 -10.53 28.23 -19.56
N GLY A 784 -11.36 29.19 -19.98
CA GLY A 784 -10.96 30.54 -20.29
C GLY A 784 -10.25 30.69 -21.65
N LEU A 785 -10.25 29.64 -22.47
CA LEU A 785 -9.68 29.54 -23.82
C LEU A 785 -8.25 30.13 -23.91
N PRO A 786 -7.26 29.53 -23.19
CA PRO A 786 -5.89 30.09 -23.13
C PRO A 786 -5.22 30.15 -24.48
N ASP A 787 -4.33 31.16 -24.69
CA ASP A 787 -3.58 31.35 -25.92
C ASP A 787 -2.57 30.22 -26.21
N LEU A 788 -2.08 29.56 -25.15
CA LEU A 788 -1.17 28.42 -25.22
C LEU A 788 -1.73 27.25 -24.41
N LEU A 789 -1.92 26.09 -25.04
CA LEU A 789 -2.41 24.86 -24.43
C LEU A 789 -1.29 23.80 -24.41
N VAL A 790 -1.03 23.21 -23.24
CA VAL A 790 0.02 22.21 -23.04
C VAL A 790 -0.60 20.93 -22.51
N LEU A 791 -0.46 19.82 -23.24
CA LEU A 791 -1.11 18.54 -22.95
C LEU A 791 -0.07 17.41 -22.92
N ASP A 792 0.01 16.67 -21.82
CA ASP A 792 0.87 15.50 -21.71
C ASP A 792 0.05 14.24 -21.99
N GLU A 793 0.34 13.56 -23.09
CA GLU A 793 -0.32 12.36 -23.58
C GLU A 793 -1.87 12.45 -23.61
N PRO A 794 -2.46 13.48 -24.28
CA PRO A 794 -3.90 13.76 -24.18
C PRO A 794 -4.79 12.67 -24.77
N LEU A 795 -4.30 11.88 -25.71
CA LEU A 795 -5.05 10.85 -26.43
C LEU A 795 -4.99 9.47 -25.77
N ASN A 796 -4.15 9.34 -24.73
CA ASN A 796 -3.95 8.06 -24.06
C ASN A 796 -5.21 7.61 -23.31
N GLY A 797 -5.70 6.40 -23.63
CA GLY A 797 -6.87 5.80 -22.99
C GLY A 797 -8.22 6.20 -23.58
N LEU A 798 -8.23 6.90 -24.71
CA LEU A 798 -9.40 7.12 -25.56
C LEU A 798 -9.55 5.95 -26.54
N ASP A 799 -10.79 5.68 -26.96
CA ASP A 799 -11.05 4.76 -28.06
C ASP A 799 -10.87 5.43 -29.43
N PRO A 800 -10.73 4.68 -30.56
CA PRO A 800 -10.44 5.25 -31.86
C PRO A 800 -11.43 6.34 -32.35
N PRO A 801 -12.75 6.24 -32.13
CA PRO A 801 -13.67 7.33 -32.43
C PRO A 801 -13.39 8.58 -31.61
N GLN A 802 -13.13 8.44 -30.31
CA GLN A 802 -12.84 9.54 -29.39
C GLN A 802 -11.49 10.22 -29.71
N ILE A 803 -10.48 9.44 -30.12
CA ILE A 803 -9.19 9.99 -30.60
C ILE A 803 -9.44 10.91 -31.80
N ARG A 804 -10.25 10.49 -32.76
CA ARG A 804 -10.57 11.30 -33.96
C ARG A 804 -11.27 12.60 -33.59
N GLU A 805 -12.32 12.53 -32.75
CA GLU A 805 -13.03 13.72 -32.28
C GLU A 805 -12.08 14.69 -31.52
N MET A 806 -11.22 14.17 -30.67
CA MET A 806 -10.30 15.02 -29.91
C MET A 806 -9.22 15.66 -30.80
N ARG A 807 -8.75 14.95 -31.81
CA ARG A 807 -7.85 15.50 -32.83
C ARG A 807 -8.46 16.70 -33.53
N ASP A 808 -9.70 16.55 -34.03
CA ASP A 808 -10.41 17.61 -34.72
C ASP A 808 -10.55 18.85 -33.80
N VAL A 809 -10.86 18.65 -32.52
CA VAL A 809 -10.91 19.70 -31.51
C VAL A 809 -9.56 20.43 -31.35
N LEU A 810 -8.45 19.72 -31.30
CA LEU A 810 -7.13 20.32 -31.12
C LEU A 810 -6.69 21.10 -32.37
N ILE A 811 -7.01 20.59 -33.56
CA ILE A 811 -6.73 21.26 -34.84
C ILE A 811 -7.55 22.55 -34.96
N ASP A 812 -8.85 22.49 -34.69
CA ASP A 812 -9.74 23.64 -34.72
C ASP A 812 -9.35 24.71 -33.67
N TYR A 813 -8.87 24.27 -32.50
CA TYR A 813 -8.38 25.15 -31.44
C TYR A 813 -7.17 25.96 -31.91
N ALA A 814 -6.24 25.30 -32.63
CA ALA A 814 -5.05 25.95 -33.19
C ALA A 814 -5.41 26.83 -34.42
N ALA A 815 -6.34 26.39 -35.28
CA ALA A 815 -6.83 27.18 -36.43
C ALA A 815 -7.47 28.50 -36.00
N GLY A 816 -8.01 28.58 -34.77
CA GLY A 816 -8.47 29.83 -34.15
C GLY A 816 -7.34 30.77 -33.71
N GLY A 817 -6.09 30.57 -34.14
CA GLY A 817 -4.92 31.41 -33.84
C GLY A 817 -4.32 31.15 -32.45
N ARG A 818 -4.67 30.03 -31.77
CA ARG A 818 -4.08 29.59 -30.52
C ARG A 818 -2.99 28.56 -30.78
N THR A 819 -2.17 28.28 -29.80
CA THR A 819 -1.04 27.35 -29.94
C THR A 819 -1.26 26.13 -29.04
N VAL A 820 -0.99 24.94 -29.59
CA VAL A 820 -1.11 23.67 -28.86
C VAL A 820 0.25 22.97 -28.83
N ILE A 821 0.64 22.48 -27.65
CA ILE A 821 1.81 21.62 -27.46
C ILE A 821 1.31 20.33 -26.85
N LEU A 822 1.60 19.22 -27.48
CA LEU A 822 1.27 17.92 -26.92
C LEU A 822 2.48 17.00 -26.91
N SER A 823 2.59 16.16 -25.88
CA SER A 823 3.49 15.02 -25.91
C SER A 823 2.73 13.78 -26.37
N SER A 824 3.40 12.92 -27.11
CA SER A 824 2.87 11.60 -27.47
C SER A 824 3.98 10.60 -27.73
N HIS A 825 3.67 9.33 -27.54
CA HIS A 825 4.47 8.20 -28.02
C HIS A 825 3.79 7.50 -29.21
N MET A 826 2.57 7.92 -29.58
CA MET A 826 1.79 7.36 -30.70
C MET A 826 2.06 8.15 -31.97
N LEU A 827 3.02 7.69 -32.76
CA LEU A 827 3.53 8.40 -33.95
C LEU A 827 2.45 8.63 -35.01
N ALA A 828 1.58 7.65 -35.26
CA ALA A 828 0.49 7.76 -36.24
C ALA A 828 -0.53 8.86 -35.87
N GLU A 829 -0.75 9.11 -34.59
CA GLU A 829 -1.66 10.18 -34.12
C GLU A 829 -1.03 11.56 -34.24
N VAL A 830 0.29 11.64 -33.96
CA VAL A 830 1.03 12.89 -34.13
C VAL A 830 1.11 13.29 -35.60
N GLU A 831 1.33 12.34 -36.50
CA GLU A 831 1.32 12.55 -37.95
C GLU A 831 0.02 13.18 -38.46
N GLN A 832 -1.14 12.81 -37.83
CA GLN A 832 -2.46 13.27 -38.23
C GLN A 832 -2.92 14.52 -37.46
N THR A 833 -2.30 14.87 -36.33
CA THR A 833 -2.75 15.93 -35.42
C THR A 833 -1.83 17.15 -35.46
N CYS A 834 -0.52 16.92 -35.55
CA CYS A 834 0.47 17.98 -35.39
C CYS A 834 0.87 18.61 -36.72
N THR A 835 1.09 19.90 -36.72
CA THR A 835 1.72 20.62 -37.84
C THR A 835 3.23 20.56 -37.81
N HIS A 836 3.79 20.53 -36.59
CA HIS A 836 5.23 20.49 -36.33
C HIS A 836 5.56 19.45 -35.28
N VAL A 837 6.75 18.90 -35.33
CA VAL A 837 7.26 17.95 -34.37
C VAL A 837 8.65 18.28 -33.88
N VAL A 838 8.94 17.89 -32.64
CA VAL A 838 10.27 17.87 -32.05
C VAL A 838 10.54 16.47 -31.57
N VAL A 839 11.55 15.83 -32.14
CA VAL A 839 12.00 14.49 -31.76
C VAL A 839 13.05 14.63 -30.67
N MET A 840 12.79 14.02 -29.52
CA MET A 840 13.68 14.01 -28.36
C MET A 840 14.23 12.62 -28.10
N HIS A 841 15.51 12.54 -27.80
CA HIS A 841 16.15 11.30 -27.32
C HIS A 841 17.19 11.63 -26.24
N SER A 842 17.17 10.89 -25.14
CA SER A 842 18.13 11.04 -24.03
C SER A 842 18.31 12.51 -23.55
N GLY A 843 17.18 13.25 -23.47
CA GLY A 843 17.15 14.63 -23.00
C GLY A 843 17.51 15.69 -24.05
N ARG A 844 17.89 15.32 -25.27
CA ARG A 844 18.31 16.22 -26.35
C ARG A 844 17.30 16.24 -27.49
N ARG A 845 17.27 17.38 -28.23
CA ARG A 845 16.55 17.50 -29.49
C ARG A 845 17.37 16.83 -30.60
N ILE A 846 16.79 15.86 -31.28
CA ILE A 846 17.41 15.19 -32.44
C ILE A 846 16.98 15.84 -33.74
N ALA A 847 15.69 16.18 -33.88
CA ALA A 847 15.15 16.85 -35.06
C ALA A 847 13.99 17.74 -34.64
N ALA A 848 13.71 18.77 -35.41
CA ALA A 848 12.53 19.64 -35.24
C ALA A 848 12.17 20.27 -36.60
N GLY A 849 10.87 20.39 -36.87
CA GLY A 849 10.35 21.00 -38.08
C GLY A 849 8.90 20.63 -38.38
N PRO A 850 8.35 21.07 -39.53
CA PRO A 850 7.08 20.56 -40.03
C PRO A 850 7.08 19.04 -40.14
N VAL A 851 5.93 18.44 -39.89
CA VAL A 851 5.77 16.95 -39.92
C VAL A 851 6.21 16.41 -41.28
N GLU A 852 5.79 17.07 -42.36
CA GLU A 852 6.12 16.70 -43.73
C GLU A 852 7.64 16.72 -43.97
N GLN A 853 8.35 17.68 -43.43
CA GLN A 853 9.81 17.81 -43.57
C GLN A 853 10.56 16.71 -42.79
N ILE A 854 10.01 16.29 -41.62
CA ILE A 854 10.62 15.22 -40.81
C ILE A 854 10.42 13.84 -41.48
N ILE A 855 9.26 13.63 -42.12
CA ILE A 855 9.00 12.42 -42.92
C ILE A 855 9.98 12.36 -44.13
N GLY A 856 10.49 13.54 -44.57
CA GLY A 856 11.41 13.65 -45.69
C GLY A 856 10.71 13.76 -47.06
N ASP A 857 11.44 13.91 -48.14
CA ASP A 857 10.91 14.08 -49.51
C ASP A 857 10.13 12.86 -49.97
N GLY A 858 9.07 12.60 -49.31
CA GLY A 858 8.16 11.49 -49.49
C GLY A 858 6.97 11.81 -50.37
N GLY A 859 7.13 12.60 -51.41
CA GLY A 859 6.17 12.63 -52.49
C GLY A 859 6.01 11.25 -53.17
N ALA A 860 6.84 10.30 -52.82
CA ALA A 860 6.77 8.92 -53.33
C ALA A 860 5.56 8.17 -52.74
N LEU A 861 4.80 7.55 -53.62
CA LEU A 861 3.66 6.69 -53.27
C LEU A 861 4.02 5.25 -53.54
N LEU A 862 3.66 4.37 -52.60
CA LEU A 862 3.72 2.94 -52.82
C LEU A 862 2.34 2.48 -53.32
N ILE A 863 2.30 2.00 -54.55
CA ILE A 863 1.10 1.45 -55.17
C ILE A 863 1.20 -0.09 -55.12
N GLY A 864 0.40 -0.72 -54.27
CA GLY A 864 0.29 -2.17 -54.11
C GLY A 864 -0.45 -2.76 -55.31
N THR A 865 0.19 -3.71 -56.01
CA THR A 865 -0.37 -4.41 -57.13
C THR A 865 0.25 -5.78 -57.25
N GLY A 866 -0.55 -6.79 -57.69
CA GLY A 866 -0.03 -8.16 -57.96
C GLY A 866 0.90 -8.26 -59.19
N ARG A 867 1.08 -7.15 -59.95
CA ARG A 867 1.92 -7.09 -61.16
C ARG A 867 2.81 -5.84 -61.13
N PRO A 868 3.78 -5.74 -60.24
CA PRO A 868 4.56 -4.50 -60.03
C PRO A 868 5.44 -4.09 -61.22
N ALA A 869 5.95 -5.05 -61.93
CA ALA A 869 6.80 -4.74 -63.11
C ALA A 869 5.99 -4.08 -64.24
N ASP A 870 4.79 -4.56 -64.50
CA ASP A 870 3.90 -4.03 -65.52
C ASP A 870 3.36 -2.64 -65.10
N ALA A 871 3.03 -2.48 -63.85
CA ALA A 871 2.58 -1.22 -63.31
C ALA A 871 3.67 -0.13 -63.34
N ALA A 872 4.93 -0.53 -63.07
CA ALA A 872 6.09 0.40 -63.21
C ALA A 872 6.30 0.86 -64.66
N ALA A 873 6.11 0.00 -65.62
CA ALA A 873 6.21 0.32 -67.03
C ALA A 873 5.11 1.32 -67.46
N VAL A 874 3.88 1.16 -66.98
CA VAL A 874 2.77 2.06 -67.26
C VAL A 874 3.00 3.43 -66.66
N LEU A 875 3.40 3.49 -65.36
CA LEU A 875 3.65 4.73 -64.64
C LEU A 875 4.81 5.50 -65.16
N ALA A 876 5.91 4.81 -65.56
CA ALA A 876 7.08 5.45 -66.15
C ALA A 876 6.79 6.04 -67.56
N GLY A 877 5.75 5.56 -68.27
CA GLY A 877 5.27 6.12 -69.51
C GLY A 877 4.41 7.38 -69.40
N LEU A 878 4.01 7.82 -68.21
CA LEU A 878 3.19 8.99 -68.04
C LEU A 878 4.06 10.26 -67.96
N THR A 879 3.73 11.24 -68.80
CA THR A 879 4.44 12.57 -68.81
C THR A 879 4.16 13.29 -67.47
N GLY A 880 5.21 13.71 -66.75
CA GLY A 880 5.12 14.40 -65.48
C GLY A 880 5.26 13.55 -64.22
N VAL A 881 5.36 12.23 -64.37
CA VAL A 881 5.70 11.28 -63.29
C VAL A 881 7.23 11.30 -63.09
N GLY A 882 7.65 11.31 -61.84
CA GLY A 882 9.06 11.29 -61.42
C GLY A 882 9.64 9.86 -61.46
N GLU A 883 10.52 9.57 -60.51
CA GLU A 883 11.18 8.24 -60.44
C GLU A 883 10.17 7.14 -60.10
N VAL A 884 10.28 6.02 -60.81
CA VAL A 884 9.43 4.79 -60.61
C VAL A 884 10.35 3.61 -60.34
N SER A 885 10.15 2.93 -59.24
CA SER A 885 10.94 1.74 -58.89
C SER A 885 10.05 0.61 -58.39
N VAL A 886 10.45 -0.62 -58.75
CA VAL A 886 9.71 -1.84 -58.35
C VAL A 886 10.15 -2.28 -56.97
N GLN A 887 9.18 -2.48 -56.06
CA GLN A 887 9.37 -3.01 -54.72
C GLN A 887 8.76 -4.42 -54.59
N SER A 888 9.09 -5.14 -53.54
CA SER A 888 8.58 -6.48 -53.28
C SER A 888 7.04 -6.56 -53.11
N ASP A 889 6.41 -5.46 -52.68
CA ASP A 889 4.98 -5.38 -52.37
C ASP A 889 4.23 -4.31 -53.21
N GLY A 890 4.86 -3.84 -54.32
CA GLY A 890 4.24 -2.93 -55.24
C GLY A 890 5.22 -2.07 -56.05
N VAL A 891 4.78 -0.91 -56.45
CA VAL A 891 5.56 0.07 -57.21
C VAL A 891 5.68 1.38 -56.41
N LEU A 892 6.91 1.79 -56.20
CA LEU A 892 7.19 3.11 -55.63
C LEU A 892 7.27 4.10 -56.77
N VAL A 893 6.44 5.17 -56.69
CA VAL A 893 6.38 6.22 -57.74
C VAL A 893 6.40 7.57 -57.10
N HIS A 894 7.23 8.48 -57.65
CA HIS A 894 7.14 9.92 -57.32
C HIS A 894 6.12 10.57 -58.28
N PRO A 895 4.98 11.04 -57.79
CA PRO A 895 3.87 11.52 -58.65
C PRO A 895 4.29 12.68 -59.56
N GLY A 896 5.30 13.49 -59.17
CA GLY A 896 5.65 14.75 -59.82
C GLY A 896 4.44 15.68 -59.90
N ASP A 897 4.13 16.17 -61.13
CA ASP A 897 2.97 17.04 -61.35
C ASP A 897 1.68 16.29 -61.64
N VAL A 898 1.66 14.97 -61.57
CA VAL A 898 0.49 14.10 -61.87
C VAL A 898 -0.32 13.82 -60.62
N ALA A 899 -1.57 14.13 -60.67
CA ALA A 899 -2.47 13.87 -59.55
C ALA A 899 -2.62 12.35 -59.25
N VAL A 900 -2.68 11.97 -58.00
CA VAL A 900 -2.81 10.56 -57.57
C VAL A 900 -3.98 9.79 -58.24
N PRO A 901 -5.19 10.40 -58.40
CA PRO A 901 -6.30 9.78 -59.11
C PRO A 901 -5.93 9.42 -60.57
N ASP A 902 -5.11 10.22 -61.26
CA ASP A 902 -4.71 10.03 -62.62
C ASP A 902 -3.69 8.86 -62.79
N LEU A 903 -2.82 8.72 -61.79
CA LEU A 903 -1.94 7.55 -61.70
C LEU A 903 -2.72 6.25 -61.53
N VAL A 904 -3.73 6.28 -60.68
CA VAL A 904 -4.61 5.11 -60.46
C VAL A 904 -5.46 4.83 -61.72
N ALA A 905 -6.01 5.87 -62.35
CA ALA A 905 -6.78 5.72 -63.56
C ALA A 905 -5.99 5.11 -64.74
N ALA A 906 -4.70 5.53 -64.87
CA ALA A 906 -3.81 4.96 -65.87
C ALA A 906 -3.54 3.48 -65.64
N LEU A 907 -3.31 3.06 -64.42
CA LEU A 907 -3.10 1.64 -64.06
C LEU A 907 -4.33 0.81 -64.30
N VAL A 908 -5.49 1.27 -63.84
CA VAL A 908 -6.79 0.62 -64.04
C VAL A 908 -7.14 0.58 -65.52
N GLY A 909 -6.90 1.64 -66.28
CA GLY A 909 -7.10 1.70 -67.74
C GLY A 909 -6.20 0.74 -68.48
N ALA A 910 -5.02 0.41 -67.95
CA ALA A 910 -4.12 -0.61 -68.49
C ALA A 910 -4.47 -2.05 -68.02
N GLY A 911 -5.60 -2.26 -67.32
CA GLY A 911 -6.04 -3.56 -66.85
C GLY A 911 -5.20 -4.09 -65.67
N LEU A 912 -4.51 -3.26 -64.93
CA LEU A 912 -3.73 -3.63 -63.76
C LEU A 912 -4.51 -3.42 -62.46
N PRO A 913 -4.55 -4.44 -61.60
CA PRO A 913 -5.24 -4.28 -60.29
C PRO A 913 -4.46 -3.34 -59.39
N VAL A 914 -5.13 -2.36 -58.81
CA VAL A 914 -4.59 -1.51 -57.75
C VAL A 914 -5.20 -1.95 -56.43
N GLU A 915 -4.41 -2.52 -55.57
CA GLU A 915 -4.88 -3.05 -54.28
C GLU A 915 -4.78 -2.01 -53.16
N ARG A 916 -3.75 -1.16 -53.24
CA ARG A 916 -3.45 -0.14 -52.22
C ARG A 916 -2.67 1.02 -52.86
N VAL A 917 -2.96 2.25 -52.39
CA VAL A 917 -2.15 3.42 -52.66
C VAL A 917 -1.87 4.07 -51.29
N ALA A 918 -0.61 4.20 -50.93
CA ALA A 918 -0.19 4.76 -49.67
C ALA A 918 1.11 5.57 -49.82
N PRO A 919 1.36 6.57 -48.97
CA PRO A 919 2.66 7.23 -48.89
C PRO A 919 3.77 6.20 -48.61
N SER A 920 4.95 6.35 -49.17
CA SER A 920 6.05 5.38 -49.06
C SER A 920 6.75 5.42 -47.71
N ARG A 921 6.73 6.52 -47.01
CA ARG A 921 7.28 6.71 -45.66
C ARG A 921 6.24 7.29 -44.74
N ARG A 922 6.27 6.87 -43.49
CA ARG A 922 5.46 7.40 -42.38
C ARG A 922 6.40 8.06 -41.37
N LEU A 923 5.80 8.87 -40.48
CA LEU A 923 6.55 9.49 -39.38
C LEU A 923 7.24 8.44 -38.49
N GLU A 924 6.71 7.22 -38.44
CA GLU A 924 7.29 6.09 -37.70
C GLU A 924 8.63 5.64 -38.32
N ASP A 925 8.69 5.53 -39.65
CA ASP A 925 9.92 5.15 -40.37
C ASP A 925 11.00 6.23 -40.22
N ALA A 926 10.62 7.49 -40.35
CA ALA A 926 11.52 8.63 -40.14
C ALA A 926 12.03 8.71 -38.69
N PHE A 927 11.17 8.45 -37.72
CA PHE A 927 11.50 8.42 -36.30
C PHE A 927 12.52 7.32 -35.98
N LEU A 928 12.29 6.10 -36.46
CA LEU A 928 13.20 4.98 -36.28
C LEU A 928 14.58 5.22 -36.94
N ALA A 929 14.60 5.85 -38.12
CA ALA A 929 15.83 6.23 -38.79
C ALA A 929 16.64 7.30 -38.01
N LEU A 930 15.97 8.23 -37.32
CA LEU A 930 16.60 9.30 -36.54
C LEU A 930 17.17 8.81 -35.20
N ILE A 931 16.58 7.77 -34.59
CA ILE A 931 16.96 7.28 -33.25
C ILE A 931 17.96 6.11 -33.37
N GLY A 932 18.04 5.42 -34.53
CA GLY A 932 18.92 4.28 -34.78
C GLY A 932 18.31 2.93 -34.32
N PRO A 933 18.77 1.79 -34.88
CA PRO A 933 18.18 0.47 -34.60
C PRO A 933 18.38 -0.05 -33.17
N ASP A 934 19.36 0.50 -32.43
CA ASP A 934 19.65 0.06 -31.05
C ASP A 934 18.69 0.62 -29.97
N ALA A 935 17.87 1.59 -30.29
CA ALA A 935 16.96 2.22 -29.35
C ALA A 935 15.50 1.71 -29.42
N ALA A 936 15.15 0.99 -30.47
CA ALA A 936 13.80 0.47 -30.69
C ALA A 936 13.57 -0.95 -30.11
N GLY A 937 14.62 -1.60 -29.55
CA GLY A 937 14.62 -2.99 -29.09
C GLY A 937 14.57 -3.19 -27.58
N GLY A 938 14.08 -2.26 -26.79
CA GLY A 938 14.11 -2.32 -25.31
C GLY A 938 13.15 -3.28 -24.63
N ASP A 939 12.37 -4.11 -25.37
CA ASP A 939 11.39 -5.02 -24.74
C ASP A 939 11.35 -6.46 -25.30
N ALA A 940 12.37 -6.90 -26.04
CA ALA A 940 12.47 -8.32 -26.41
C ALA A 940 13.92 -8.75 -26.63
N ALA A 941 14.43 -9.59 -25.74
CA ALA A 941 15.58 -10.49 -25.85
C ALA A 941 16.75 -10.18 -24.92
N GLY A 942 16.69 -10.69 -23.70
CA GLY A 942 17.85 -11.06 -22.90
C GLY A 942 18.43 -12.37 -23.42
N GLY A 943 19.62 -12.34 -23.98
CA GLY A 943 20.33 -13.55 -24.39
C GLY A 943 21.81 -13.28 -24.61
N GLY A 944 22.63 -13.89 -23.76
CA GLY A 944 24.02 -13.72 -23.49
C GLY A 944 25.00 -13.64 -24.66
N SER A 945 26.12 -13.09 -24.30
CA SER A 945 27.37 -13.27 -25.06
C SER A 945 28.59 -13.38 -24.16
N PRO A 946 29.56 -14.22 -24.53
CA PRO A 946 30.69 -14.56 -23.69
C PRO A 946 31.87 -13.61 -23.83
N GLY A 947 32.69 -13.63 -22.80
CA GLY A 947 33.78 -12.74 -22.57
C GLY A 947 34.89 -12.66 -23.61
N ARG A 948 35.59 -11.56 -23.54
CA ARG A 948 36.97 -11.45 -24.00
C ARG A 948 37.71 -10.50 -23.08
N GLU A 949 38.66 -11.06 -22.34
CA GLU A 949 39.69 -10.28 -21.66
C GLU A 949 40.51 -9.46 -22.63
N PRO A 950 41.07 -8.35 -22.22
CA PRO A 950 42.39 -7.94 -22.70
C PRO A 950 43.43 -7.98 -21.60
N ALA A 951 44.52 -8.61 -21.93
CA ALA A 951 45.74 -8.67 -21.15
C ALA A 951 46.44 -7.29 -21.03
N GLY A 952 46.99 -7.09 -19.88
CA GLY A 952 48.16 -6.40 -19.42
C GLY A 952 48.79 -5.25 -20.17
N ALA A 953 49.07 -4.18 -19.39
CA ALA A 953 50.39 -3.61 -19.28
C ALA A 953 50.48 -2.55 -18.16
N ALA A 954 51.31 -2.82 -17.24
CA ALA A 954 52.22 -2.07 -16.40
C ALA A 954 52.24 -0.51 -16.60
N ARG A 955 51.96 0.24 -15.56
CA ARG A 955 52.86 1.02 -14.70
C ARG A 955 52.08 1.67 -13.56
#